data_a740d22423a1bdad2a139eb4935173a5
#
_entry.id   a740d22423a1bdad2a139eb4935173a5
#
_cell.length_a   1.000
_cell.length_b   1.000
_cell.length_c   1.000
_cell.angle_alpha   90.00
_cell.angle_beta   90.00
_cell.angle_gamma   90.00
#
_symmetry.space_group_name_H-M   'P 1'
#
loop_
_entity.id
_entity.type
_entity.pdbx_description
1 polymer ?
#
loop_
_entity_poly.entity_id
_entity_poly.type
_entity_poly.pdbx_seq_one_letter_code
_entity_poly.pdbx_strand_id
1 'polypeptide(L)'
;MKSKTTFSIHRGLMAFFFGMLLCVTSLSAQNAQDTILAYFNLLEKVPQEKLYLHLDKPFYGAGEKIWFKGYLVNSVTHQDNTQSNFIITELVNRSDSIVERKKIRRDSLGFHNAFTLPPTLPAGDYYLRGYSNWMLNQEPEFFYSRNLKIGNSIDNTIVSTIEYQQEDESHYTARVRFTSNTQEAFGNTTIRYRTIENGKIKDKGKRKTDESGLISISLPDLKPIAARQIEVEFDDPQYIYKRTFYLPSFTKDFDVKFFPEGGALLTVAHQNIAFKAQGSDGFSTEIEGFLFDAKGDTLTAFRSEHDGMGVFTLNPIAGNSYYVIAKSSDGITKRFDLPAAEEKGIALSMTHYKKEIRYEIQKTEATQWPQKLFLIAHTRGKLAILQPVSADRTFGRMNDSLFNAGITHFMLIDQQGNALSERLVFVPDRNPHQWQILADKPTYGKREKVSLQISAKDDNGTPVEGSFSVSITDRRSIQPDSLADNILSNLLLTSDLKGYVENPGYYVLQQDLRTLRTIDFLMMTHGWRRHHIRNVLTSPSLNLTNYMEKGQTISGRIKGFFGGNVKKGAICILAPKQNIVATTTTDEKGEFIVNTSFRDSTTFLVQARTKRGFAGVDIVIDAPQYPVASPKSPFHDGTSTSFMEDYLLNTRDQYYMEGGMRVYNLKEVVVTGSRKKASSESIYTGGINTYTIEGDRLEGFGAQTAFDAVSRLPGVSVTNGNEI
;
A
#
# COMPACT_ATOMS: atom_id res chain seq x y z
N MET A 1 55.88 68.15 1.72
CA MET A 1 54.43 68.12 1.62
C MET A 1 53.96 67.02 0.67
N LYS A 2 54.12 65.75 1.07
CA LYS A 2 53.54 64.57 0.38
C LYS A 2 53.47 63.43 1.40
N SER A 3 52.39 63.37 2.23
CA SER A 3 52.14 62.14 3.07
C SER A 3 50.83 62.24 3.88
N LYS A 4 49.69 62.62 3.29
CA LYS A 4 48.42 62.60 4.04
C LYS A 4 47.20 62.07 3.19
N THR A 5 47.41 61.77 1.92
CA THR A 5 46.29 61.36 1.04
C THR A 5 46.10 59.82 0.88
N THR A 6 47.08 59.01 1.25
CA THR A 6 47.04 57.55 1.07
C THR A 6 46.30 56.81 2.21
N PHE A 7 46.14 57.40 3.37
CA PHE A 7 45.51 56.72 4.52
C PHE A 7 43.96 56.81 4.53
N SER A 8 43.39 57.75 3.79
CA SER A 8 41.93 57.96 3.70
C SER A 8 41.26 56.98 2.70
N ILE A 9 41.98 56.63 1.62
CA ILE A 9 41.47 55.77 0.56
C ILE A 9 41.38 54.30 1.05
N HIS A 10 42.32 53.85 1.86
CA HIS A 10 42.29 52.47 2.39
C HIS A 10 41.16 52.24 3.41
N ARG A 11 40.80 53.25 4.23
CA ARG A 11 39.66 53.16 5.16
C ARG A 11 38.31 53.20 4.42
N GLY A 12 38.18 53.95 3.36
CA GLY A 12 36.99 53.95 2.53
C GLY A 12 36.76 52.66 1.75
N LEU A 13 37.84 52.07 1.19
CA LEU A 13 37.75 50.78 0.50
C LEU A 13 37.44 49.62 1.45
N MET A 14 38.01 49.63 2.66
CA MET A 14 37.71 48.58 3.65
C MET A 14 36.29 48.65 4.20
N ALA A 15 35.74 49.85 4.40
CA ALA A 15 34.34 50.04 4.80
C ALA A 15 33.36 49.68 3.67
N PHE A 16 33.75 49.97 2.40
CA PHE A 16 32.95 49.57 1.23
C PHE A 16 32.95 48.04 1.01
N PHE A 17 34.10 47.36 1.17
CA PHE A 17 34.19 45.91 1.12
C PHE A 17 33.43 45.23 2.28
N PHE A 18 33.46 45.80 3.50
CA PHE A 18 32.71 45.25 4.64
C PHE A 18 31.21 45.50 4.50
N GLY A 19 30.80 46.65 3.95
CA GLY A 19 29.41 46.93 3.61
C GLY A 19 28.88 46.06 2.46
N MET A 20 29.72 45.78 1.46
CA MET A 20 29.35 44.92 0.35
C MET A 20 29.28 43.42 0.80
N LEU A 21 30.14 42.99 1.72
CA LEU A 21 30.11 41.65 2.29
C LEU A 21 28.87 41.44 3.16
N LEU A 22 28.44 42.46 3.93
CA LEU A 22 27.18 42.43 4.71
C LEU A 22 25.93 42.48 3.83
N CYS A 23 25.95 43.19 2.70
CA CYS A 23 24.85 43.18 1.73
C CYS A 23 24.74 41.83 1.00
N VAL A 24 25.85 41.19 0.63
CA VAL A 24 25.86 39.89 -0.05
C VAL A 24 25.34 38.78 0.88
N THR A 25 25.69 38.83 2.17
CA THR A 25 25.19 37.83 3.14
C THR A 25 23.70 38.04 3.45
N SER A 26 23.20 39.26 3.45
CA SER A 26 21.77 39.58 3.64
C SER A 26 20.93 39.12 2.43
N LEU A 27 21.42 39.36 1.22
CA LEU A 27 20.77 38.89 -0.02
C LEU A 27 20.72 37.35 -0.10
N SER A 28 21.77 36.66 0.29
CA SER A 28 21.81 35.20 0.24
C SER A 28 20.80 34.54 1.19
N ALA A 29 20.59 35.14 2.37
CA ALA A 29 19.69 34.57 3.36
C ALA A 29 18.20 34.86 3.10
N GLN A 30 17.91 36.01 2.50
CA GLN A 30 16.57 36.33 1.99
C GLN A 30 16.22 35.38 0.83
N ASN A 31 17.21 35.06 0.01
CA ASN A 31 17.09 34.15 -1.11
C ASN A 31 16.76 32.69 -0.66
N ALA A 32 17.32 32.21 0.45
CA ALA A 32 17.02 30.85 0.96
C ALA A 32 15.57 30.73 1.47
N GLN A 33 15.11 31.69 2.26
CA GLN A 33 13.72 31.71 2.75
C GLN A 33 12.72 31.80 1.60
N ASP A 34 12.95 32.70 0.64
CA ASP A 34 12.09 32.87 -0.53
C ASP A 34 12.07 31.61 -1.41
N THR A 35 13.20 30.94 -1.55
CA THR A 35 13.29 29.69 -2.31
C THR A 35 12.50 28.55 -1.62
N ILE A 36 12.60 28.44 -0.29
CA ILE A 36 11.82 27.47 0.49
C ILE A 36 10.33 27.75 0.33
N LEU A 37 9.90 28.99 0.49
CA LEU A 37 8.50 29.41 0.30
C LEU A 37 8.01 29.09 -1.12
N ALA A 38 8.82 29.43 -2.13
CA ALA A 38 8.49 29.15 -3.54
C ALA A 38 8.30 27.65 -3.78
N TYR A 39 9.11 26.79 -3.17
CA TYR A 39 8.98 25.35 -3.28
C TYR A 39 7.69 24.83 -2.63
N PHE A 40 7.38 25.21 -1.41
CA PHE A 40 6.14 24.76 -0.76
C PHE A 40 4.90 25.31 -1.49
N ASN A 41 4.95 26.52 -2.01
CA ASN A 41 3.91 27.07 -2.90
C ASN A 41 3.76 26.26 -4.20
N LEU A 42 4.85 25.73 -4.75
CA LEU A 42 4.82 24.83 -5.90
C LEU A 42 4.17 23.47 -5.53
N LEU A 43 4.51 22.91 -4.39
CA LEU A 43 3.89 21.68 -3.88
C LEU A 43 2.38 21.81 -3.68
N GLU A 44 1.91 22.94 -3.18
CA GLU A 44 0.47 23.21 -3.03
C GLU A 44 -0.26 23.29 -4.38
N LYS A 45 0.40 23.80 -5.42
CA LYS A 45 -0.16 23.88 -6.79
C LYS A 45 -0.14 22.53 -7.51
N VAL A 46 0.68 21.60 -7.07
CA VAL A 46 0.83 20.26 -7.64
C VAL A 46 0.28 19.24 -6.65
N PRO A 47 -1.03 18.97 -6.68
CA PRO A 47 -1.66 18.09 -5.69
C PRO A 47 -1.08 16.70 -5.77
N GLN A 48 -0.72 16.14 -4.63
CA GLN A 48 -0.30 14.76 -4.49
C GLN A 48 -1.50 13.89 -4.14
N GLU A 49 -1.46 12.63 -4.55
CA GLU A 49 -2.55 11.67 -4.34
C GLU A 49 -2.13 10.56 -3.39
N LYS A 50 -3.09 10.06 -2.62
CA LYS A 50 -3.02 8.83 -1.83
C LYS A 50 -4.18 7.92 -2.18
N LEU A 51 -3.93 6.64 -2.22
CA LEU A 51 -4.95 5.62 -2.44
C LEU A 51 -5.07 4.70 -1.23
N TYR A 52 -6.30 4.44 -0.80
CA TYR A 52 -6.65 3.38 0.13
C TYR A 52 -7.69 2.46 -0.52
N LEU A 53 -7.56 1.14 -0.35
CA LEU A 53 -8.53 0.15 -0.81
C LEU A 53 -9.22 -0.50 0.39
N HIS A 54 -10.52 -0.31 0.52
CA HIS A 54 -11.35 -1.02 1.49
C HIS A 54 -11.83 -2.34 0.89
N LEU A 55 -11.43 -3.45 1.50
CA LEU A 55 -11.78 -4.80 1.08
C LEU A 55 -12.97 -5.33 1.89
N ASP A 56 -13.74 -6.23 1.30
CA ASP A 56 -14.89 -6.85 1.98
C ASP A 56 -14.48 -7.89 3.03
N LYS A 57 -13.28 -8.50 2.92
CA LYS A 57 -12.79 -9.53 3.85
C LYS A 57 -11.27 -9.45 4.00
N PRO A 58 -10.69 -9.98 5.11
CA PRO A 58 -9.25 -10.03 5.32
C PRO A 58 -8.55 -11.19 4.60
N PHE A 59 -9.28 -12.25 4.21
CA PHE A 59 -8.78 -13.43 3.48
C PHE A 59 -9.87 -14.01 2.59
N TYR A 60 -9.50 -14.86 1.65
CA TYR A 60 -10.39 -15.36 0.59
C TYR A 60 -10.13 -16.83 0.26
N GLY A 61 -11.15 -17.50 -0.30
CA GLY A 61 -11.00 -18.79 -0.95
C GLY A 61 -10.80 -18.64 -2.47
N ALA A 62 -10.04 -19.54 -3.08
CA ALA A 62 -9.99 -19.64 -4.55
C ALA A 62 -11.40 -19.82 -5.12
N GLY A 63 -11.67 -19.21 -6.27
CA GLY A 63 -13.01 -19.11 -6.85
C GLY A 63 -13.90 -18.02 -6.29
N GLU A 64 -13.51 -17.32 -5.23
CA GLU A 64 -14.26 -16.18 -4.70
C GLU A 64 -13.92 -14.87 -5.40
N LYS A 65 -14.59 -13.81 -4.98
CA LYS A 65 -14.31 -12.45 -5.41
C LYS A 65 -13.74 -11.62 -4.27
N ILE A 66 -12.68 -10.89 -4.56
CA ILE A 66 -12.16 -9.83 -3.68
C ILE A 66 -12.88 -8.55 -4.09
N TRP A 67 -13.93 -8.18 -3.37
CA TRP A 67 -14.62 -6.90 -3.58
C TRP A 67 -13.85 -5.78 -2.91
N PHE A 68 -13.76 -4.64 -3.57
CA PHE A 68 -13.11 -3.48 -2.98
C PHE A 68 -13.67 -2.16 -3.48
N LYS A 69 -13.50 -1.13 -2.65
CA LYS A 69 -13.68 0.27 -2.99
C LYS A 69 -12.39 1.03 -2.78
N GLY A 70 -11.98 1.81 -3.79
CA GLY A 70 -10.81 2.68 -3.74
C GLY A 70 -11.19 4.10 -3.34
N TYR A 71 -10.45 4.64 -2.38
CA TYR A 71 -10.49 6.04 -1.95
C TYR A 71 -9.20 6.72 -2.40
N LEU A 72 -9.29 7.44 -3.53
CA LEU A 72 -8.20 8.25 -4.04
C LEU A 72 -8.41 9.68 -3.56
N VAL A 73 -7.54 10.15 -2.69
CA VAL A 73 -7.69 11.44 -2.01
C VAL A 73 -6.48 12.33 -2.23
N ASN A 74 -6.68 13.65 -2.10
CA ASN A 74 -5.58 14.58 -1.99
C ASN A 74 -4.75 14.26 -0.74
N SER A 75 -3.42 14.13 -0.88
CA SER A 75 -2.56 13.69 0.22
C SER A 75 -2.52 14.65 1.40
N VAL A 76 -2.76 15.94 1.20
CA VAL A 76 -2.71 16.98 2.23
C VAL A 76 -4.03 17.10 2.98
N THR A 77 -5.14 17.21 2.23
CA THR A 77 -6.46 17.50 2.79
C THR A 77 -7.30 16.25 3.06
N HIS A 78 -6.91 15.11 2.49
CA HIS A 78 -7.66 13.85 2.46
C HIS A 78 -9.07 13.97 1.85
N GLN A 79 -9.31 15.04 1.08
CA GLN A 79 -10.58 15.22 0.35
C GLN A 79 -10.55 14.50 -0.99
N ASP A 80 -11.71 14.06 -1.46
CA ASP A 80 -11.92 13.45 -2.78
C ASP A 80 -12.02 14.54 -3.87
N ASN A 81 -10.97 15.32 -4.02
CA ASN A 81 -10.86 16.36 -5.05
C ASN A 81 -9.72 16.10 -6.02
N THR A 82 -9.33 14.84 -6.18
CA THR A 82 -8.26 14.42 -7.08
C THR A 82 -8.70 14.51 -8.53
N GLN A 83 -7.72 14.78 -9.42
CA GLN A 83 -7.97 14.92 -10.86
C GLN A 83 -7.77 13.62 -11.64
N SER A 84 -7.16 12.60 -11.04
CA SER A 84 -7.01 11.29 -11.67
C SER A 84 -8.35 10.55 -11.71
N ASN A 85 -8.76 10.15 -12.89
CA ASN A 85 -10.00 9.39 -13.13
C ASN A 85 -9.76 7.89 -13.25
N PHE A 86 -8.51 7.44 -13.06
CA PHE A 86 -8.16 6.03 -13.14
C PHE A 86 -7.23 5.65 -12.00
N ILE A 87 -7.47 4.46 -11.44
CA ILE A 87 -6.53 3.76 -10.57
C ILE A 87 -6.15 2.42 -11.19
N ILE A 88 -4.97 1.96 -10.87
CA ILE A 88 -4.46 0.64 -11.22
C ILE A 88 -4.43 -0.18 -9.94
N THR A 89 -4.99 -1.38 -10.00
CA THR A 89 -4.95 -2.35 -8.90
C THR A 89 -4.39 -3.67 -9.40
N GLU A 90 -3.55 -4.30 -8.61
CA GLU A 90 -2.84 -5.53 -8.98
C GLU A 90 -2.92 -6.54 -7.84
N LEU A 91 -3.36 -7.74 -8.18
CA LEU A 91 -3.21 -8.90 -7.31
C LEU A 91 -1.90 -9.59 -7.68
N VAL A 92 -1.03 -9.75 -6.70
CA VAL A 92 0.34 -10.24 -6.89
C VAL A 92 0.58 -11.41 -5.95
N ASN A 93 1.27 -12.44 -6.39
CA ASN A 93 1.66 -13.55 -5.54
C ASN A 93 2.94 -13.22 -4.76
N ARG A 94 3.29 -14.05 -3.78
CA ARG A 94 4.50 -13.85 -2.94
C ARG A 94 5.82 -13.87 -3.72
N SER A 95 5.81 -14.34 -4.97
CA SER A 95 6.97 -14.33 -5.88
C SER A 95 6.99 -13.10 -6.81
N ASP A 96 6.26 -12.05 -6.46
CA ASP A 96 6.13 -10.79 -7.21
C ASP A 96 5.59 -10.94 -8.65
N SER A 97 4.94 -12.08 -8.94
CA SER A 97 4.27 -12.29 -10.22
C SER A 97 2.84 -11.76 -10.18
N ILE A 98 2.48 -10.95 -11.16
CA ILE A 98 1.14 -10.40 -11.31
C ILE A 98 0.15 -11.52 -11.67
N VAL A 99 -0.82 -11.75 -10.81
CA VAL A 99 -1.94 -12.69 -11.06
C VAL A 99 -2.98 -12.02 -11.94
N GLU A 100 -3.40 -10.82 -11.58
CA GLU A 100 -4.33 -10.02 -12.35
C GLU A 100 -4.08 -8.52 -12.13
N ARG A 101 -4.24 -7.71 -13.18
CA ARG A 101 -4.17 -6.25 -13.11
C ARG A 101 -5.45 -5.65 -13.66
N LYS A 102 -5.98 -4.67 -12.96
CA LYS A 102 -7.16 -3.91 -13.40
C LYS A 102 -6.86 -2.43 -13.42
N LYS A 103 -7.28 -1.77 -14.50
CA LYS A 103 -7.35 -0.32 -14.60
C LYS A 103 -8.81 0.08 -14.41
N ILE A 104 -9.10 0.83 -13.36
CA ILE A 104 -10.46 1.12 -12.91
C ILE A 104 -10.75 2.59 -13.13
N ARG A 105 -11.83 2.88 -13.82
CA ARG A 105 -12.31 4.23 -14.04
C ARG A 105 -13.20 4.68 -12.88
N ARG A 106 -13.08 5.95 -12.49
CA ARG A 106 -13.98 6.60 -11.54
C ARG A 106 -15.38 6.73 -12.17
N ASP A 107 -16.40 6.39 -11.43
CA ASP A 107 -17.80 6.66 -11.75
C ASP A 107 -18.47 7.50 -10.64
N SER A 108 -19.80 7.58 -10.64
CA SER A 108 -20.56 8.33 -9.63
C SER A 108 -20.40 7.80 -8.19
N LEU A 109 -19.99 6.54 -8.02
CA LEU A 109 -19.74 5.91 -6.72
C LEU A 109 -18.26 5.91 -6.35
N GLY A 110 -17.39 6.48 -7.18
CA GLY A 110 -15.94 6.50 -7.02
C GLY A 110 -15.25 5.33 -7.73
N PHE A 111 -14.21 4.76 -7.14
CA PHE A 111 -13.51 3.61 -7.69
C PHE A 111 -13.98 2.34 -6.98
N HIS A 112 -14.56 1.41 -7.70
CA HIS A 112 -14.94 0.12 -7.14
C HIS A 112 -14.81 -0.99 -8.18
N ASN A 113 -14.44 -2.18 -7.74
CA ASN A 113 -14.34 -3.35 -8.61
C ASN A 113 -14.24 -4.64 -7.76
N ALA A 114 -13.99 -5.77 -8.43
CA ALA A 114 -13.64 -7.02 -7.78
C ALA A 114 -12.62 -7.79 -8.60
N PHE A 115 -11.69 -8.49 -7.93
CA PHE A 115 -10.91 -9.56 -8.54
C PHE A 115 -11.71 -10.85 -8.45
N THR A 116 -11.87 -11.57 -9.54
CA THR A 116 -12.47 -12.90 -9.55
C THR A 116 -11.35 -13.93 -9.49
N LEU A 117 -11.18 -14.57 -8.35
CA LEU A 117 -10.11 -15.54 -8.16
C LEU A 117 -10.40 -16.80 -8.97
N PRO A 118 -9.44 -17.29 -9.80
CA PRO A 118 -9.60 -18.58 -10.44
C PRO A 118 -9.79 -19.69 -9.40
N PRO A 119 -10.67 -20.66 -9.62
CA PRO A 119 -10.81 -21.80 -8.72
C PRO A 119 -9.52 -22.61 -8.55
N THR A 120 -8.66 -22.59 -9.57
CA THR A 120 -7.36 -23.26 -9.59
C THR A 120 -6.22 -22.40 -9.01
N LEU A 121 -6.53 -21.23 -8.44
CA LEU A 121 -5.50 -20.38 -7.86
C LEU A 121 -4.88 -21.09 -6.65
N PRO A 122 -3.55 -21.25 -6.59
CA PRO A 122 -2.89 -21.92 -5.49
C PRO A 122 -3.16 -21.26 -4.16
N ALA A 123 -3.33 -22.04 -3.09
CA ALA A 123 -3.36 -21.52 -1.73
C ALA A 123 -2.00 -20.89 -1.39
N GLY A 124 -2.01 -19.77 -0.68
CA GLY A 124 -0.78 -19.09 -0.28
C GLY A 124 -0.96 -17.62 0.08
N ASP A 125 0.19 -16.95 0.17
CA ASP A 125 0.28 -15.52 0.45
C ASP A 125 0.30 -14.74 -0.87
N TYR A 126 -0.50 -13.69 -0.87
CA TYR A 126 -0.64 -12.72 -1.97
C TYR A 126 -0.60 -11.32 -1.38
N TYR A 127 -0.48 -10.33 -2.22
CA TYR A 127 -0.74 -8.97 -1.83
C TYR A 127 -1.50 -8.21 -2.92
N LEU A 128 -2.29 -7.25 -2.47
CA LEU A 128 -3.00 -6.32 -3.34
C LEU A 128 -2.24 -5.00 -3.32
N ARG A 129 -1.90 -4.49 -4.50
CA ARG A 129 -1.25 -3.20 -4.71
C ARG A 129 -2.17 -2.27 -5.48
N GLY A 130 -2.12 -0.94 -5.15
CA GLY A 130 -2.95 0.05 -5.83
C GLY A 130 -2.27 1.40 -5.94
N TYR A 131 -2.44 2.08 -7.08
CA TYR A 131 -1.87 3.40 -7.37
C TYR A 131 -2.59 4.09 -8.54
N SER A 132 -2.45 5.42 -8.66
CA SER A 132 -2.80 6.16 -9.88
C SER A 132 -1.55 6.37 -10.75
N ASN A 133 -1.74 6.72 -12.03
CA ASN A 133 -0.60 7.06 -12.88
C ASN A 133 0.19 8.28 -12.35
N TRP A 134 -0.50 9.21 -11.70
CA TRP A 134 0.13 10.36 -11.05
C TRP A 134 1.02 9.97 -9.88
N MET A 135 0.63 8.92 -9.12
CA MET A 135 1.44 8.40 -8.01
C MET A 135 2.77 7.78 -8.47
N LEU A 136 2.93 7.43 -9.76
CA LEU A 136 4.21 6.97 -10.32
C LEU A 136 5.32 8.03 -10.31
N ASN A 137 5.01 9.29 -10.02
CA ASN A 137 6.01 10.32 -9.73
C ASN A 137 6.61 10.22 -8.32
N GLN A 138 6.15 9.26 -7.53
CA GLN A 138 6.61 8.97 -6.17
C GLN A 138 7.29 7.60 -6.13
N GLU A 139 8.00 7.32 -5.05
CA GLU A 139 8.57 6.00 -4.83
C GLU A 139 7.46 4.95 -4.61
N PRO A 140 7.65 3.69 -5.08
CA PRO A 140 6.63 2.64 -4.96
C PRO A 140 6.20 2.32 -3.52
N GLU A 141 7.02 2.63 -2.53
CA GLU A 141 6.72 2.48 -1.10
C GLU A 141 5.51 3.29 -0.64
N PHE A 142 5.13 4.33 -1.40
CA PHE A 142 3.95 5.15 -1.11
C PHE A 142 2.66 4.64 -1.76
N PHE A 143 2.73 3.57 -2.55
CA PHE A 143 1.55 2.92 -3.09
C PHE A 143 0.79 2.19 -1.98
N TYR A 144 -0.51 2.03 -2.17
CA TYR A 144 -1.27 1.13 -1.33
C TYR A 144 -0.77 -0.30 -1.48
N SER A 145 -0.57 -0.99 -0.38
CA SER A 145 -0.21 -2.41 -0.36
C SER A 145 -0.83 -3.10 0.84
N ARG A 146 -1.40 -4.28 0.64
CA ARG A 146 -1.97 -5.10 1.70
C ARG A 146 -1.75 -6.58 1.42
N ASN A 147 -1.15 -7.28 2.37
CA ASN A 147 -1.00 -8.72 2.31
C ASN A 147 -2.36 -9.41 2.49
N LEU A 148 -2.58 -10.48 1.73
CA LEU A 148 -3.78 -11.29 1.73
C LEU A 148 -3.41 -12.78 1.80
N LYS A 149 -4.18 -13.56 2.55
CA LYS A 149 -4.14 -15.01 2.47
C LYS A 149 -5.26 -15.53 1.59
N ILE A 150 -4.92 -16.39 0.65
CA ILE A 150 -5.90 -17.06 -0.23
C ILE A 150 -5.77 -18.57 0.03
N GLY A 151 -6.88 -19.17 0.47
CA GLY A 151 -6.99 -20.62 0.61
C GLY A 151 -7.59 -21.23 -0.65
N ASN A 152 -7.43 -22.55 -0.82
CA ASN A 152 -8.10 -23.27 -1.90
C ASN A 152 -8.86 -24.48 -1.34
N SER A 153 -10.19 -24.44 -1.39
CA SER A 153 -11.05 -25.52 -0.89
C SER A 153 -11.04 -26.75 -1.80
N ILE A 154 -10.61 -26.61 -3.05
CA ILE A 154 -10.48 -27.74 -3.99
C ILE A 154 -9.26 -28.59 -3.61
N ASP A 155 -8.18 -27.94 -3.18
CA ASP A 155 -6.99 -28.63 -2.66
C ASP A 155 -7.26 -29.34 -1.32
N ASN A 156 -8.40 -29.10 -0.67
CA ASN A 156 -8.76 -29.72 0.61
C ASN A 156 -9.10 -31.21 0.52
N THR A 157 -9.15 -31.82 -0.66
CA THR A 157 -9.12 -33.28 -0.78
C THR A 157 -7.75 -33.83 -0.41
N ILE A 158 -6.71 -33.02 -0.61
CA ILE A 158 -5.33 -33.33 -0.27
C ILE A 158 -4.83 -32.28 0.71
N VAL A 159 -4.55 -32.68 1.92
CA VAL A 159 -3.92 -31.87 2.94
C VAL A 159 -2.43 -32.14 2.91
N SER A 160 -1.61 -31.08 2.80
CA SER A 160 -0.16 -31.25 2.93
C SER A 160 0.37 -30.43 4.08
N THR A 161 1.20 -31.04 4.88
CA THR A 161 1.96 -30.39 5.96
C THR A 161 3.43 -30.47 5.66
N ILE A 162 4.19 -29.46 6.08
CA ILE A 162 5.64 -29.45 5.95
C ILE A 162 6.26 -29.27 7.32
N GLU A 163 7.29 -30.07 7.58
CA GLU A 163 8.15 -29.97 8.74
C GLU A 163 9.59 -29.87 8.28
N TYR A 164 10.41 -29.14 9.00
CA TYR A 164 11.82 -28.99 8.70
C TYR A 164 12.64 -29.63 9.79
N GLN A 165 13.51 -30.55 9.39
CA GLN A 165 14.46 -31.21 10.29
C GLN A 165 15.85 -30.70 9.98
N GLN A 166 16.52 -30.17 10.98
CA GLN A 166 17.93 -29.77 10.89
C GLN A 166 18.80 -31.03 11.00
N GLU A 167 19.68 -31.24 10.03
CA GLU A 167 20.63 -32.36 10.02
C GLU A 167 22.00 -31.95 10.53
N ASP A 168 22.46 -30.74 10.18
CA ASP A 168 23.65 -30.09 10.71
C ASP A 168 23.51 -28.56 10.65
N GLU A 169 24.59 -27.81 10.90
CA GLU A 169 24.54 -26.32 10.93
C GLU A 169 24.08 -25.67 9.63
N SER A 170 24.19 -26.36 8.49
CA SER A 170 23.93 -25.81 7.15
C SER A 170 22.91 -26.63 6.34
N HIS A 171 22.57 -27.83 6.78
CA HIS A 171 21.69 -28.73 6.05
C HIS A 171 20.37 -28.98 6.77
N TYR A 172 19.30 -28.83 6.02
CA TYR A 172 17.94 -29.11 6.46
C TYR A 172 17.25 -30.05 5.49
N THR A 173 16.38 -30.87 6.02
CA THR A 173 15.47 -31.71 5.22
C THR A 173 14.04 -31.22 5.44
N ALA A 174 13.37 -30.85 4.34
CA ALA A 174 11.94 -30.59 4.33
C ALA A 174 11.19 -31.92 4.20
N ARG A 175 10.37 -32.22 5.18
CA ARG A 175 9.50 -33.38 5.23
C ARG A 175 8.08 -32.97 4.91
N VAL A 176 7.59 -33.35 3.73
CA VAL A 176 6.23 -32.99 3.29
C VAL A 176 5.36 -34.24 3.37
N ARG A 177 4.30 -34.14 4.16
CA ARG A 177 3.30 -35.19 4.33
C ARG A 177 2.03 -34.84 3.57
N PHE A 178 1.48 -35.83 2.87
CA PHE A 178 0.22 -35.71 2.12
C PHE A 178 -0.81 -36.69 2.70
N THR A 179 -1.95 -36.14 3.10
CA THR A 179 -3.09 -36.91 3.60
C THR A 179 -4.38 -36.44 2.92
N SER A 180 -5.39 -37.31 2.89
CA SER A 180 -6.73 -36.88 2.56
C SER A 180 -7.31 -35.98 3.68
N ASN A 181 -8.42 -35.36 3.41
CA ASN A 181 -9.20 -34.62 4.45
C ASN A 181 -9.79 -35.55 5.52
N THR A 182 -9.83 -36.88 5.28
CA THR A 182 -10.17 -37.93 6.26
C THR A 182 -8.94 -38.46 6.99
N GLN A 183 -7.78 -37.80 6.83
CA GLN A 183 -6.48 -38.20 7.39
C GLN A 183 -5.89 -39.52 6.86
N GLU A 184 -6.39 -40.02 5.76
CA GLU A 184 -5.80 -41.16 5.07
C GLU A 184 -4.56 -40.76 4.32
N ALA A 185 -3.45 -41.46 4.46
CA ALA A 185 -2.18 -41.12 3.84
C ALA A 185 -2.19 -41.43 2.33
N PHE A 186 -1.66 -40.53 1.52
CA PHE A 186 -1.35 -40.76 0.11
C PHE A 186 -0.03 -41.52 0.00
N GLY A 187 -0.05 -42.80 0.40
CA GLY A 187 1.11 -43.70 0.30
C GLY A 187 1.40 -44.11 -1.14
N ASN A 188 2.68 -44.37 -1.43
CA ASN A 188 3.13 -44.84 -2.75
C ASN A 188 2.79 -43.92 -3.95
N THR A 189 2.52 -42.63 -3.70
CA THR A 189 2.15 -41.64 -4.72
C THR A 189 3.37 -40.91 -5.22
N THR A 190 3.45 -40.65 -6.52
CA THR A 190 4.57 -39.90 -7.11
C THR A 190 4.32 -38.39 -7.04
N ILE A 191 5.23 -37.68 -6.40
CA ILE A 191 5.22 -36.24 -6.25
C ILE A 191 6.35 -35.66 -7.08
N ARG A 192 6.05 -34.65 -7.91
CA ARG A 192 7.05 -33.77 -8.52
C ARG A 192 7.35 -32.63 -7.54
N TYR A 193 8.62 -32.30 -7.39
CA TYR A 193 9.02 -31.13 -6.59
C TYR A 193 10.01 -30.23 -7.34
N ARG A 194 10.02 -28.95 -6.96
CA ARG A 194 11.01 -27.96 -7.36
C ARG A 194 11.38 -27.10 -6.17
N THR A 195 12.67 -26.88 -5.96
CA THR A 195 13.16 -25.87 -5.04
C THR A 195 13.52 -24.62 -5.84
N ILE A 196 13.06 -23.48 -5.40
CA ILE A 196 13.22 -22.22 -6.10
C ILE A 196 13.85 -21.20 -5.14
N GLU A 197 14.85 -20.50 -5.61
CA GLU A 197 15.57 -19.47 -4.87
C GLU A 197 15.68 -18.21 -5.72
N ASN A 198 15.15 -17.08 -5.20
CA ASN A 198 15.11 -15.82 -5.94
C ASN A 198 14.52 -15.97 -7.37
N GLY A 199 13.43 -16.74 -7.50
CA GLY A 199 12.76 -16.99 -8.77
C GLY A 199 13.47 -18.00 -9.71
N LYS A 200 14.63 -18.56 -9.31
CA LYS A 200 15.38 -19.53 -10.11
C LYS A 200 15.26 -20.94 -9.53
N ILE A 201 14.97 -21.91 -10.37
CA ILE A 201 14.94 -23.33 -9.96
C ILE A 201 16.37 -23.75 -9.60
N LYS A 202 16.56 -24.24 -8.38
CA LYS A 202 17.82 -24.79 -7.88
C LYS A 202 17.90 -26.29 -7.98
N ASP A 203 16.81 -26.96 -7.59
CA ASP A 203 16.68 -28.42 -7.71
C ASP A 203 15.26 -28.78 -8.13
N LYS A 204 15.11 -29.92 -8.78
CA LYS A 204 13.83 -30.48 -9.20
C LYS A 204 13.92 -31.99 -9.31
N GLY A 205 12.85 -32.65 -9.01
CA GLY A 205 12.82 -34.12 -9.13
C GLY A 205 11.44 -34.70 -8.92
N LYS A 206 11.43 -36.04 -8.87
CA LYS A 206 10.27 -36.82 -8.47
C LYS A 206 10.63 -37.66 -7.25
N ARG A 207 9.70 -37.74 -6.31
CA ARG A 207 9.81 -38.61 -5.12
C ARG A 207 8.52 -39.41 -4.98
N LYS A 208 8.65 -40.59 -4.50
CA LYS A 208 7.49 -41.44 -4.15
C LYS A 208 7.27 -41.32 -2.65
N THR A 209 6.04 -41.09 -2.24
CA THR A 209 5.69 -41.05 -0.81
C THR A 209 5.86 -42.44 -0.19
N ASP A 210 6.25 -42.49 1.06
CA ASP A 210 6.19 -43.70 1.87
C ASP A 210 4.73 -44.07 2.22
N GLU A 211 4.53 -45.16 2.96
CA GLU A 211 3.21 -45.61 3.38
C GLU A 211 2.44 -44.60 4.22
N SER A 212 3.15 -43.69 4.91
CA SER A 212 2.57 -42.58 5.71
C SER A 212 2.28 -41.31 4.90
N GLY A 213 2.48 -41.35 3.57
CA GLY A 213 2.30 -40.17 2.71
C GLY A 213 3.42 -39.16 2.76
N LEU A 214 4.62 -39.50 3.26
CA LEU A 214 5.73 -38.60 3.49
C LEU A 214 6.74 -38.66 2.34
N ILE A 215 7.26 -37.45 1.95
CA ILE A 215 8.49 -37.31 1.14
C ILE A 215 9.50 -36.47 1.90
N SER A 216 10.77 -36.70 1.60
CA SER A 216 11.90 -35.87 2.14
C SER A 216 12.63 -35.19 1.00
N ILE A 217 12.87 -33.90 1.13
CA ILE A 217 13.56 -33.06 0.15
C ILE A 217 14.72 -32.38 0.89
N SER A 218 15.97 -32.70 0.48
CA SER A 218 17.15 -32.08 1.06
C SER A 218 17.30 -30.63 0.61
N LEU A 219 17.64 -29.75 1.54
CA LEU A 219 17.81 -28.33 1.34
C LEU A 219 19.24 -27.96 1.74
N PRO A 220 20.22 -28.09 0.82
CA PRO A 220 21.59 -27.73 1.12
C PRO A 220 21.76 -26.21 1.19
N ASP A 221 22.74 -25.77 1.99
CA ASP A 221 23.28 -24.41 1.98
C ASP A 221 22.27 -23.30 2.30
N LEU A 222 21.70 -23.35 3.52
CA LEU A 222 20.74 -22.33 3.98
C LEU A 222 21.44 -21.08 4.50
N LYS A 223 22.12 -20.35 3.61
CA LYS A 223 22.47 -18.95 3.89
C LYS A 223 21.18 -18.12 4.03
N PRO A 224 21.17 -17.04 4.83
CA PRO A 224 20.02 -16.13 4.89
C PRO A 224 19.80 -15.52 3.49
N ILE A 225 18.89 -16.12 2.73
CA ILE A 225 18.54 -15.67 1.38
C ILE A 225 17.05 -15.42 1.36
N ALA A 226 16.68 -14.23 0.93
CA ALA A 226 15.30 -13.86 0.73
C ALA A 226 14.65 -14.77 -0.35
N ALA A 227 13.40 -15.15 -0.14
CA ALA A 227 12.54 -15.85 -1.09
C ALA A 227 13.03 -17.24 -1.56
N ARG A 228 13.04 -18.20 -0.65
CA ARG A 228 13.12 -19.63 -0.97
C ARG A 228 11.74 -20.29 -0.90
N GLN A 229 11.48 -21.19 -1.84
CA GLN A 229 10.21 -21.93 -1.87
C GLN A 229 10.39 -23.34 -2.39
N ILE A 230 9.52 -24.24 -1.93
CA ILE A 230 9.36 -25.59 -2.45
C ILE A 230 8.00 -25.68 -3.11
N GLU A 231 7.96 -25.98 -4.39
CA GLU A 231 6.73 -26.36 -5.07
C GLU A 231 6.62 -27.87 -5.11
N VAL A 232 5.45 -28.38 -4.78
CA VAL A 232 5.09 -29.79 -4.87
C VAL A 232 3.84 -29.95 -5.72
N GLU A 233 3.82 -30.99 -6.53
CA GLU A 233 2.73 -31.30 -7.46
C GLU A 233 2.55 -32.82 -7.57
N PHE A 234 1.30 -33.30 -7.55
CA PHE A 234 1.00 -34.70 -7.80
C PHE A 234 1.28 -35.00 -9.28
N ASP A 235 2.00 -36.10 -9.52
CA ASP A 235 2.29 -36.61 -10.88
C ASP A 235 1.24 -37.62 -11.36
N ASP A 236 0.01 -37.38 -10.97
CA ASP A 236 -1.14 -38.23 -11.33
C ASP A 236 -2.24 -37.34 -11.92
N PRO A 237 -2.71 -37.61 -13.15
CA PRO A 237 -3.77 -36.81 -13.80
C PRO A 237 -5.11 -36.80 -13.04
N GLN A 238 -5.32 -37.75 -12.14
CA GLN A 238 -6.53 -37.83 -11.31
C GLN A 238 -6.55 -36.73 -10.24
N TYR A 239 -5.38 -36.20 -9.89
CA TYR A 239 -5.23 -35.18 -8.83
C TYR A 239 -4.63 -33.91 -9.39
N ILE A 240 -5.44 -32.86 -9.46
CA ILE A 240 -4.96 -31.51 -9.78
C ILE A 240 -4.53 -30.87 -8.46
N TYR A 241 -3.34 -31.21 -8.00
CA TYR A 241 -2.80 -30.63 -6.76
C TYR A 241 -1.43 -30.03 -7.00
N LYS A 242 -1.29 -28.76 -6.65
CA LYS A 242 -0.04 -28.04 -6.64
C LYS A 242 -0.01 -27.11 -5.43
N ARG A 243 1.07 -27.17 -4.65
CA ARG A 243 1.27 -26.30 -3.49
C ARG A 243 2.68 -25.75 -3.45
N THR A 244 2.79 -24.51 -2.99
CA THR A 244 4.05 -23.83 -2.74
C THR A 244 4.21 -23.61 -1.25
N PHE A 245 5.31 -24.10 -0.69
CA PHE A 245 5.75 -23.82 0.66
C PHE A 245 6.89 -22.81 0.61
N TYR A 246 6.74 -21.73 1.35
CA TYR A 246 7.80 -20.76 1.53
C TYR A 246 8.64 -21.18 2.75
N LEU A 247 9.97 -21.20 2.57
CA LEU A 247 10.86 -21.62 3.63
C LEU A 247 11.00 -20.48 4.65
N PRO A 248 10.83 -20.79 5.95
CA PRO A 248 11.07 -19.83 7.01
C PRO A 248 12.57 -19.49 7.10
N SER A 249 12.90 -18.42 7.81
CA SER A 249 14.28 -18.21 8.26
C SER A 249 14.61 -19.27 9.32
N PHE A 250 15.52 -20.18 9.02
CA PHE A 250 15.91 -21.24 9.95
C PHE A 250 16.85 -20.76 11.05
N THR A 251 17.61 -19.72 10.77
CA THR A 251 18.44 -19.07 11.77
C THR A 251 17.60 -18.03 12.51
N LYS A 252 17.29 -18.34 13.76
CA LYS A 252 16.81 -17.33 14.67
C LYS A 252 17.95 -16.34 14.88
N ASP A 253 17.73 -15.12 14.43
CA ASP A 253 18.67 -14.03 14.58
C ASP A 253 17.93 -12.70 14.67
N PHE A 254 18.59 -11.66 15.16
CA PHE A 254 18.00 -10.33 15.21
C PHE A 254 19.06 -9.25 14.97
N ASP A 255 18.59 -8.11 14.50
CA ASP A 255 19.37 -6.88 14.33
C ASP A 255 18.77 -5.74 15.14
N VAL A 256 19.60 -4.80 15.56
CA VAL A 256 19.16 -3.60 16.29
C VAL A 256 19.75 -2.37 15.61
N LYS A 257 18.88 -1.46 15.23
CA LYS A 257 19.28 -0.16 14.69
C LYS A 257 19.02 0.94 15.70
N PHE A 258 19.94 1.90 15.78
CA PHE A 258 19.87 3.04 16.68
C PHE A 258 19.61 4.32 15.90
N PHE A 259 18.73 5.15 16.45
CA PHE A 259 18.25 6.38 15.84
C PHE A 259 18.39 7.53 16.86
N PRO A 260 19.55 8.22 16.89
CA PRO A 260 19.70 9.41 17.73
C PRO A 260 18.68 10.49 17.32
N GLU A 261 18.00 11.06 18.29
CA GLU A 261 17.02 12.11 18.04
C GLU A 261 17.67 13.31 17.35
N GLY A 262 17.07 13.79 16.27
CA GLY A 262 17.63 14.85 15.44
C GLY A 262 18.55 14.36 14.31
N GLY A 263 18.88 13.06 14.23
CA GLY A 263 19.55 12.39 13.11
C GLY A 263 20.97 11.92 13.37
N ALA A 264 21.81 12.65 14.08
CA ALA A 264 23.19 12.27 14.41
C ALA A 264 23.38 12.16 15.93
N LEU A 265 24.28 11.26 16.36
CA LEU A 265 24.71 11.21 17.76
C LEU A 265 25.70 12.35 17.99
N LEU A 266 25.33 13.32 18.83
CA LEU A 266 26.12 14.52 19.06
C LEU A 266 26.60 14.61 20.50
N THR A 267 27.77 15.26 20.73
CA THR A 267 28.31 15.55 22.07
C THR A 267 27.55 16.72 22.73
N VAL A 268 26.24 16.52 22.97
CA VAL A 268 25.35 17.46 23.66
C VAL A 268 25.08 16.98 25.10
N ALA A 269 24.43 17.85 25.90
CA ALA A 269 24.22 17.57 27.32
C ALA A 269 23.38 16.31 27.55
N HIS A 270 22.38 16.07 26.72
CA HIS A 270 21.57 14.83 26.74
C HIS A 270 20.95 14.64 25.37
N GLN A 271 20.82 13.39 24.96
CA GLN A 271 20.17 13.03 23.71
C GLN A 271 19.39 11.72 23.86
N ASN A 272 18.17 11.68 23.34
CA ASN A 272 17.38 10.47 23.24
C ASN A 272 17.88 9.63 22.06
N ILE A 273 18.00 8.33 22.27
CA ILE A 273 18.38 7.38 21.25
C ILE A 273 17.27 6.33 21.18
N ALA A 274 16.48 6.41 20.14
CA ALA A 274 15.51 5.37 19.86
C ALA A 274 16.19 4.16 19.22
N PHE A 275 15.62 2.99 19.40
CA PHE A 275 16.08 1.77 18.76
C PHE A 275 14.90 0.96 18.20
N LYS A 276 15.19 0.16 17.19
CA LYS A 276 14.28 -0.82 16.60
C LYS A 276 14.99 -2.15 16.50
N ALA A 277 14.44 -3.18 17.14
CA ALA A 277 14.88 -4.56 17.02
C ALA A 277 14.00 -5.33 16.06
N GLN A 278 14.62 -6.06 15.15
CA GLN A 278 13.95 -6.81 14.07
C GLN A 278 14.55 -8.20 13.97
N GLY A 279 13.69 -9.21 13.94
CA GLY A 279 14.07 -10.60 13.71
C GLY A 279 14.47 -10.87 12.26
N SER A 280 15.07 -12.02 12.03
CA SER A 280 15.44 -12.50 10.69
C SER A 280 14.24 -12.74 9.76
N ASP A 281 13.03 -12.83 10.31
CA ASP A 281 11.76 -12.95 9.58
C ASP A 281 11.21 -11.59 9.09
N GLY A 282 11.87 -10.49 9.47
CA GLY A 282 11.46 -9.12 9.11
C GLY A 282 10.44 -8.50 10.06
N PHE A 283 9.98 -9.23 11.10
CA PHE A 283 9.08 -8.70 12.11
C PHE A 283 9.87 -8.17 13.33
N SER A 284 9.17 -7.44 14.17
CA SER A 284 9.74 -6.93 15.42
C SER A 284 10.07 -8.08 16.38
N THR A 285 11.13 -7.91 17.14
CA THR A 285 11.46 -8.79 18.26
C THR A 285 11.67 -7.97 19.53
N GLU A 286 11.17 -8.47 20.65
CA GLU A 286 11.38 -7.83 21.95
C GLU A 286 12.80 -8.08 22.43
N ILE A 287 13.45 -7.03 22.91
CA ILE A 287 14.81 -7.10 23.47
C ILE A 287 14.91 -6.38 24.82
N GLU A 288 15.84 -6.84 25.62
CA GLU A 288 16.31 -6.15 26.83
C GLU A 288 17.84 -6.16 26.87
N GLY A 289 18.48 -5.19 27.54
CA GLY A 289 19.90 -5.14 27.58
C GLY A 289 20.47 -3.96 28.36
N PHE A 290 21.77 -3.78 28.22
CA PHE A 290 22.52 -2.72 28.87
C PHE A 290 23.39 -1.96 27.87
N LEU A 291 23.49 -0.65 28.09
CA LEU A 291 24.38 0.25 27.37
C LEU A 291 25.71 0.38 28.16
N PHE A 292 26.81 0.31 27.43
CA PHE A 292 28.17 0.39 27.94
C PHE A 292 28.95 1.51 27.26
N ASP A 293 29.92 2.05 27.96
CA ASP A 293 30.97 2.89 27.38
C ASP A 293 32.15 2.05 26.85
N ALA A 294 33.16 2.73 26.29
CA ALA A 294 34.38 2.09 25.77
C ALA A 294 35.22 1.33 26.85
N LYS A 295 35.04 1.68 28.11
CA LYS A 295 35.75 1.01 29.21
C LYS A 295 35.03 -0.23 29.72
N GLY A 296 33.79 -0.43 29.28
CA GLY A 296 32.94 -1.51 29.73
C GLY A 296 32.09 -1.16 30.95
N ASP A 297 32.03 0.12 31.32
CA ASP A 297 31.18 0.57 32.42
C ASP A 297 29.72 0.61 31.96
N THR A 298 28.80 0.05 32.77
CA THR A 298 27.37 0.05 32.48
C THR A 298 26.77 1.44 32.71
N LEU A 299 26.22 2.03 31.70
CA LEU A 299 25.59 3.36 31.74
C LEU A 299 24.12 3.32 32.09
N THR A 300 23.37 2.45 31.44
CA THR A 300 21.90 2.31 31.65
C THR A 300 21.41 0.97 31.17
N ALA A 301 20.25 0.55 31.68
CA ALA A 301 19.47 -0.57 31.15
C ALA A 301 18.42 -0.05 30.16
N PHE A 302 18.05 -0.88 29.19
CA PHE A 302 16.97 -0.58 28.24
C PHE A 302 16.16 -1.83 27.90
N ARG A 303 14.95 -1.64 27.42
CA ARG A 303 14.09 -2.72 26.92
C ARG A 303 13.14 -2.18 25.86
N SER A 304 12.66 -3.06 25.02
CA SER A 304 11.54 -2.77 24.09
C SER A 304 10.27 -2.42 24.88
N GLU A 305 9.53 -1.44 24.41
CA GLU A 305 8.27 -1.01 25.01
C GLU A 305 7.08 -1.30 24.09
N HIS A 306 7.32 -1.37 22.77
CA HIS A 306 6.28 -1.67 21.77
C HIS A 306 6.92 -2.07 20.44
N ASP A 307 6.48 -3.21 19.87
CA ASP A 307 6.92 -3.71 18.56
C ASP A 307 8.44 -3.58 18.35
N GLY A 308 9.25 -4.09 19.29
CA GLY A 308 10.72 -4.05 19.24
C GLY A 308 11.33 -2.65 19.34
N MET A 309 10.55 -1.63 19.61
CA MET A 309 11.01 -0.25 19.77
C MET A 309 11.11 0.18 21.23
N GLY A 310 12.02 1.09 21.48
CA GLY A 310 12.19 1.75 22.77
C GLY A 310 13.13 2.93 22.65
N VAL A 311 13.40 3.59 23.77
CA VAL A 311 14.27 4.76 23.85
C VAL A 311 15.09 4.70 25.13
N PHE A 312 16.32 5.14 25.05
CA PHE A 312 17.16 5.47 26.21
C PHE A 312 17.83 6.82 26.00
N THR A 313 18.25 7.45 27.09
CA THR A 313 18.95 8.74 27.04
C THR A 313 20.42 8.52 27.29
N LEU A 314 21.26 9.22 26.55
CA LEU A 314 22.72 9.21 26.69
C LEU A 314 23.24 10.65 26.75
N ASN A 315 24.33 10.83 27.50
CA ASN A 315 25.15 12.04 27.51
C ASN A 315 26.47 11.73 26.78
N PRO A 316 26.52 11.92 25.46
CA PRO A 316 27.67 11.51 24.66
C PRO A 316 28.89 12.39 24.95
N ILE A 317 30.05 11.77 25.17
CA ILE A 317 31.32 12.44 25.43
C ILE A 317 32.20 12.33 24.18
N ALA A 318 32.89 13.43 23.85
CA ALA A 318 33.82 13.48 22.72
C ALA A 318 34.90 12.40 22.82
N GLY A 319 35.17 11.69 21.71
CA GLY A 319 36.15 10.63 21.63
C GLY A 319 35.78 9.33 22.33
N ASN A 320 34.59 9.22 22.94
CA ASN A 320 34.13 7.97 23.54
C ASN A 320 33.27 7.17 22.53
N SER A 321 33.30 5.84 22.60
CA SER A 321 32.45 4.94 21.86
C SER A 321 31.51 4.20 22.81
N TYR A 322 30.37 3.82 22.28
CA TYR A 322 29.30 3.20 23.06
C TYR A 322 28.79 1.95 22.34
N TYR A 323 28.43 0.94 23.12
CA TYR A 323 27.82 -0.28 22.60
C TYR A 323 26.73 -0.80 23.53
N VAL A 324 25.83 -1.59 22.99
CA VAL A 324 24.88 -2.33 23.81
C VAL A 324 25.13 -3.83 23.74
N ILE A 325 24.78 -4.52 24.81
CA ILE A 325 24.57 -5.96 24.81
C ILE A 325 23.10 -6.17 25.01
N ALA A 326 22.44 -6.72 23.99
CA ALA A 326 21.02 -6.96 23.95
C ALA A 326 20.72 -8.45 23.90
N LYS A 327 19.65 -8.86 24.58
CA LYS A 327 19.13 -10.21 24.60
C LYS A 327 17.71 -10.18 24.02
N SER A 328 17.43 -11.03 23.01
CA SER A 328 16.10 -11.18 22.43
C SER A 328 15.20 -12.08 23.26
N SER A 329 13.90 -12.03 23.01
CA SER A 329 12.90 -12.96 23.59
C SER A 329 13.20 -14.43 23.32
N ASP A 330 13.89 -14.74 22.22
CA ASP A 330 14.39 -16.09 21.90
C ASP A 330 15.65 -16.50 22.67
N GLY A 331 16.19 -15.62 23.51
CA GLY A 331 17.35 -15.88 24.38
C GLY A 331 18.71 -15.62 23.71
N ILE A 332 18.75 -15.13 22.48
CA ILE A 332 19.99 -14.81 21.76
C ILE A 332 20.56 -13.51 22.32
N THR A 333 21.85 -13.51 22.63
CA THR A 333 22.54 -12.31 23.14
C THR A 333 23.59 -11.84 22.14
N LYS A 334 23.52 -10.55 21.78
CA LYS A 334 24.42 -9.94 20.79
C LYS A 334 24.90 -8.56 21.26
N ARG A 335 26.05 -8.18 20.73
CA ARG A 335 26.64 -6.84 20.89
C ARG A 335 26.33 -6.03 19.63
N PHE A 336 25.97 -4.77 19.84
CA PHE A 336 25.76 -3.79 18.77
C PHE A 336 26.47 -2.48 19.16
N ASP A 337 27.24 -1.94 18.23
CA ASP A 337 27.91 -0.67 18.46
C ASP A 337 26.99 0.48 18.07
N LEU A 338 26.98 1.56 18.85
CA LEU A 338 26.26 2.78 18.50
C LEU A 338 27.06 3.58 17.44
N PRO A 339 26.39 4.47 16.69
CA PRO A 339 27.09 5.44 15.86
C PRO A 339 28.12 6.24 16.64
N ALA A 340 29.21 6.65 15.99
CA ALA A 340 30.20 7.50 16.63
C ALA A 340 29.59 8.86 16.99
N ALA A 341 29.94 9.40 18.17
CA ALA A 341 29.49 10.71 18.60
C ALA A 341 30.25 11.81 17.85
N GLU A 342 29.50 12.69 17.18
CA GLU A 342 30.06 13.82 16.43
C GLU A 342 30.23 15.03 17.34
N GLU A 343 31.43 15.65 17.25
CA GLU A 343 31.76 16.84 18.03
C GLU A 343 31.17 18.13 17.47
N LYS A 344 30.65 18.11 16.25
CA LYS A 344 30.05 19.27 15.61
C LYS A 344 28.66 18.95 15.10
N GLY A 345 27.67 19.69 15.56
CA GLY A 345 26.29 19.54 15.11
C GLY A 345 25.30 20.33 15.96
N ILE A 346 24.06 20.33 15.48
CA ILE A 346 22.90 20.90 16.16
C ILE A 346 21.82 19.82 16.18
N ALA A 347 21.28 19.52 17.36
CA ALA A 347 20.19 18.55 17.56
C ALA A 347 18.87 19.27 17.81
N LEU A 348 17.82 18.77 17.21
CA LEU A 348 16.42 19.14 17.45
C LEU A 348 15.73 17.99 18.19
N SER A 349 15.31 18.24 19.41
CA SER A 349 14.47 17.33 20.19
C SER A 349 13.03 17.81 20.20
N MET A 350 12.07 16.91 20.12
CA MET A 350 10.65 17.22 20.09
C MET A 350 9.89 16.33 21.07
N THR A 351 8.91 16.91 21.74
CA THR A 351 7.99 16.17 22.61
C THR A 351 6.56 16.62 22.34
N HIS A 352 5.70 15.67 22.01
CA HIS A 352 4.26 15.92 21.89
C HIS A 352 3.55 15.46 23.16
N TYR A 353 2.98 16.40 23.89
CA TYR A 353 2.23 16.10 25.10
C TYR A 353 0.87 16.81 25.10
N LYS A 354 -0.21 16.05 25.17
CA LYS A 354 -1.60 16.54 25.05
C LYS A 354 -1.81 17.33 23.74
N LYS A 355 -1.95 18.64 23.85
CA LYS A 355 -2.17 19.59 22.72
C LYS A 355 -0.97 20.47 22.45
N GLU A 356 0.16 20.21 23.08
CA GLU A 356 1.39 20.99 22.92
C GLU A 356 2.50 20.15 22.30
N ILE A 357 3.13 20.72 21.28
CA ILE A 357 4.41 20.25 20.73
C ILE A 357 5.48 21.18 21.28
N ARG A 358 6.46 20.60 21.97
CA ARG A 358 7.61 21.30 22.56
C ARG A 358 8.85 20.94 21.76
N TYR A 359 9.71 21.90 21.56
CA TYR A 359 11.01 21.68 20.94
C TYR A 359 12.13 22.21 21.79
N GLU A 360 13.27 21.57 21.69
CA GLU A 360 14.55 21.98 22.25
C GLU A 360 15.64 21.85 21.19
N ILE A 361 16.50 22.83 21.09
CA ILE A 361 17.62 22.87 20.16
C ILE A 361 18.90 22.94 20.99
N GLN A 362 19.73 21.91 20.85
CA GLN A 362 21.03 21.83 21.48
C GLN A 362 22.12 21.89 20.42
N LYS A 363 23.25 22.52 20.72
CA LYS A 363 24.45 22.47 19.89
C LYS A 363 25.62 21.92 20.67
N THR A 364 26.54 21.29 19.98
CA THR A 364 27.80 20.88 20.58
C THR A 364 28.71 22.11 20.90
N GLU A 365 29.65 21.97 21.84
CA GLU A 365 30.55 23.07 22.17
C GLU A 365 31.41 23.53 21.00
N ALA A 366 31.85 22.59 20.14
CA ALA A 366 32.67 22.88 18.97
C ALA A 366 31.91 23.50 17.81
N THR A 367 30.57 23.60 17.91
CA THR A 367 29.72 24.19 16.87
C THR A 367 29.43 25.65 17.15
N GLN A 368 29.71 26.50 16.16
CA GLN A 368 29.26 27.89 16.18
C GLN A 368 27.81 27.96 15.75
N TRP A 369 27.04 28.86 16.39
CA TRP A 369 25.67 29.11 16.00
C TRP A 369 25.63 29.69 14.58
N PRO A 370 24.80 29.13 13.66
CA PRO A 370 24.65 29.67 12.32
C PRO A 370 24.21 31.16 12.36
N GLN A 371 24.63 31.98 11.40
CA GLN A 371 24.20 33.36 11.30
C GLN A 371 22.68 33.50 11.20
N LYS A 372 22.06 32.56 10.46
CA LYS A 372 20.60 32.39 10.41
C LYS A 372 20.28 30.89 10.46
N LEU A 373 19.34 30.57 11.30
CA LEU A 373 18.78 29.23 11.45
C LEU A 373 17.25 29.36 11.35
N PHE A 374 16.62 28.47 10.62
CA PHE A 374 15.17 28.42 10.46
C PHE A 374 14.63 27.11 10.99
N LEU A 375 13.54 27.18 11.76
CA LEU A 375 12.70 26.04 12.07
C LEU A 375 11.58 25.99 11.04
N ILE A 376 11.52 24.88 10.30
CA ILE A 376 10.49 24.61 9.31
C ILE A 376 9.63 23.45 9.82
N ALA A 377 8.34 23.55 9.65
CA ALA A 377 7.42 22.45 9.87
C ALA A 377 6.40 22.37 8.72
N HIS A 378 6.23 21.17 8.19
CA HIS A 378 5.22 20.90 7.16
C HIS A 378 4.52 19.57 7.39
N THR A 379 3.26 19.48 7.00
CA THR A 379 2.50 18.22 6.95
C THR A 379 2.23 17.88 5.50
N ARG A 380 2.83 16.79 5.00
CA ARG A 380 2.64 16.29 3.62
C ARG A 380 2.86 17.35 2.52
N GLY A 381 3.83 18.23 2.71
CA GLY A 381 4.14 19.31 1.75
C GLY A 381 3.38 20.61 1.97
N LYS A 382 2.42 20.69 2.89
CA LYS A 382 1.80 21.94 3.31
C LYS A 382 2.62 22.57 4.43
N LEU A 383 3.21 23.72 4.14
CA LEU A 383 4.00 24.48 5.11
C LEU A 383 3.10 25.03 6.22
N ALA A 384 3.47 24.73 7.47
CA ALA A 384 2.79 25.27 8.65
C ALA A 384 3.66 26.32 9.37
N ILE A 385 4.98 26.12 9.44
CA ILE A 385 5.92 26.99 10.12
C ILE A 385 7.15 27.19 9.26
N LEU A 386 7.59 28.47 9.17
CA LEU A 386 8.90 28.90 8.72
C LEU A 386 9.28 30.09 9.57
N GLN A 387 10.04 29.86 10.62
CA GLN A 387 10.43 30.91 11.56
C GLN A 387 11.93 30.92 11.80
N PRO A 388 12.55 32.11 11.95
CA PRO A 388 13.93 32.19 12.38
C PRO A 388 14.09 31.73 13.83
N VAL A 389 15.20 31.08 14.11
CA VAL A 389 15.61 30.67 15.47
C VAL A 389 16.89 31.41 15.84
N SER A 390 16.92 31.98 17.05
CA SER A 390 18.06 32.67 17.59
C SER A 390 18.72 31.92 18.74
N ALA A 391 19.99 32.20 19.00
CA ALA A 391 20.78 31.48 20.02
C ALA A 391 20.27 31.66 21.47
N ASP A 392 19.53 32.75 21.72
CA ASP A 392 18.90 33.06 23.01
C ASP A 392 17.50 32.40 23.17
N ARG A 393 16.99 31.75 22.11
CA ARG A 393 15.68 31.14 22.12
C ARG A 393 15.75 29.72 21.53
N THR A 394 16.39 28.81 22.25
CA THR A 394 16.65 27.43 21.83
C THR A 394 15.55 26.47 22.23
N PHE A 395 14.51 26.89 22.92
CA PHE A 395 13.33 26.10 23.24
C PHE A 395 12.05 26.85 22.96
N GLY A 396 10.98 26.12 22.72
CA GLY A 396 9.68 26.70 22.51
C GLY A 396 8.55 25.66 22.56
N ARG A 397 7.34 26.19 22.46
CA ARG A 397 6.13 25.38 22.44
C ARG A 397 5.13 25.94 21.44
N MET A 398 4.33 25.07 20.85
CA MET A 398 3.30 25.39 19.88
C MET A 398 2.09 24.50 20.08
N ASN A 399 0.91 25.00 19.74
CA ASN A 399 -0.31 24.20 19.77
C ASN A 399 -0.35 23.25 18.57
N ASP A 400 -0.75 22.00 18.77
CA ASP A 400 -0.85 20.98 17.72
C ASP A 400 -1.95 21.31 16.69
N SER A 401 -2.91 22.20 17.02
CA SER A 401 -3.93 22.69 16.08
C SER A 401 -3.38 23.50 14.89
N LEU A 402 -2.12 23.91 14.94
CA LEU A 402 -1.43 24.55 13.81
C LEU A 402 -1.16 23.55 12.66
N PHE A 403 -1.24 22.26 12.92
CA PHE A 403 -0.86 21.21 11.99
C PHE A 403 -2.07 20.35 11.59
N ASN A 404 -2.06 19.88 10.36
CA ASN A 404 -3.02 18.88 9.94
C ASN A 404 -2.76 17.53 10.66
N ALA A 405 -3.81 16.77 10.93
CA ALA A 405 -3.69 15.42 11.48
C ALA A 405 -2.76 14.53 10.61
N GLY A 406 -1.98 13.67 11.27
CA GLY A 406 -0.98 12.82 10.67
C GLY A 406 0.45 13.28 10.95
N ILE A 407 1.40 12.91 10.11
CA ILE A 407 2.82 13.15 10.36
C ILE A 407 3.22 14.58 9.94
N THR A 408 3.76 15.31 10.89
CA THR A 408 4.39 16.62 10.66
C THR A 408 5.91 16.46 10.72
N HIS A 409 6.60 16.98 9.73
CA HIS A 409 8.05 16.97 9.62
C HIS A 409 8.61 18.31 10.04
N PHE A 410 9.43 18.30 11.09
CA PHE A 410 10.19 19.45 11.60
C PHE A 410 11.64 19.36 11.15
N MET A 411 12.20 20.50 10.75
CA MET A 411 13.59 20.59 10.28
C MET A 411 14.25 21.87 10.74
N LEU A 412 15.51 21.79 11.09
CA LEU A 412 16.39 22.94 11.27
C LEU A 412 17.25 23.12 10.02
N ILE A 413 17.17 24.30 9.41
CA ILE A 413 17.86 24.62 8.16
C ILE A 413 18.68 25.89 8.33
N ASP A 414 19.94 25.87 7.90
CA ASP A 414 20.81 27.03 7.87
C ASP A 414 20.52 27.96 6.67
N GLN A 415 21.23 29.08 6.60
CA GLN A 415 21.08 30.06 5.52
C GLN A 415 21.52 29.52 4.14
N GLN A 416 22.28 28.44 4.09
CA GLN A 416 22.68 27.76 2.87
C GLN A 416 21.65 26.68 2.46
N GLY A 417 20.64 26.42 3.31
CA GLY A 417 19.63 25.38 3.09
C GLY A 417 20.08 23.97 3.45
N ASN A 418 21.13 23.83 4.26
CA ASN A 418 21.50 22.54 4.78
C ASN A 418 20.55 22.18 5.91
N ALA A 419 19.96 20.98 5.82
CA ALA A 419 19.23 20.39 6.93
C ALA A 419 20.23 19.93 7.98
N LEU A 420 20.19 20.56 9.15
CA LEU A 420 21.10 20.29 10.27
C LEU A 420 20.52 19.23 11.22
N SER A 421 19.20 19.22 11.36
CA SER A 421 18.50 18.26 12.22
C SER A 421 17.05 18.12 11.79
N GLU A 422 16.49 16.92 11.93
CA GLU A 422 15.13 16.58 11.48
C GLU A 422 14.40 15.74 12.54
N ARG A 423 13.09 15.94 12.67
CA ARG A 423 12.25 15.18 13.59
C ARG A 423 10.81 15.08 13.06
N LEU A 424 10.26 13.88 13.10
CA LEU A 424 8.85 13.63 12.82
C LEU A 424 8.05 13.71 14.12
N VAL A 425 6.85 14.25 14.03
CA VAL A 425 5.86 14.27 15.12
C VAL A 425 4.51 13.88 14.56
N PHE A 426 3.83 12.94 15.22
CA PHE A 426 2.47 12.58 14.85
C PHE A 426 1.47 13.50 15.55
N VAL A 427 0.56 14.08 14.78
CA VAL A 427 -0.56 14.91 15.27
C VAL A 427 -1.85 14.10 15.12
N PRO A 428 -2.52 13.73 16.22
CA PRO A 428 -3.75 12.95 16.14
C PRO A 428 -4.90 13.76 15.55
N ASP A 429 -5.85 13.07 14.93
CA ASP A 429 -7.12 13.68 14.53
C ASP A 429 -7.93 14.02 15.79
N ARG A 430 -8.22 15.29 15.96
CA ARG A 430 -8.92 15.82 17.13
C ARG A 430 -10.44 15.88 16.95
N ASN A 431 -10.91 15.73 15.71
CA ASN A 431 -12.31 15.87 15.35
C ASN A 431 -12.82 14.62 14.60
N PRO A 432 -12.79 13.43 15.24
CA PRO A 432 -13.28 12.24 14.61
C PRO A 432 -14.80 12.32 14.44
N HIS A 433 -15.29 12.05 13.25
CA HIS A 433 -16.72 12.00 12.99
C HIS A 433 -17.40 10.93 13.85
N GLN A 434 -18.60 11.23 14.36
CA GLN A 434 -19.40 10.27 15.11
C GLN A 434 -20.16 9.37 14.14
N TRP A 435 -19.88 8.07 14.22
CA TRP A 435 -20.52 7.05 13.38
C TRP A 435 -21.52 6.25 14.20
N GLN A 436 -22.67 5.98 13.59
CA GLN A 436 -23.67 5.10 14.16
C GLN A 436 -24.19 4.14 13.09
N ILE A 437 -24.20 2.85 13.40
CA ILE A 437 -24.78 1.80 12.57
C ILE A 437 -25.84 1.11 13.40
N LEU A 438 -27.10 1.21 12.98
CA LEU A 438 -28.25 0.62 13.67
C LEU A 438 -28.92 -0.39 12.75
N ALA A 439 -29.15 -1.58 13.27
CA ALA A 439 -30.00 -2.57 12.63
C ALA A 439 -31.47 -2.32 13.02
N ASP A 440 -32.39 -2.59 12.10
CA ASP A 440 -33.83 -2.45 12.34
C ASP A 440 -34.37 -3.43 13.38
N LYS A 441 -33.63 -4.52 13.67
CA LYS A 441 -33.98 -5.53 14.67
C LYS A 441 -32.75 -6.01 15.43
N PRO A 442 -32.89 -6.45 16.68
CA PRO A 442 -31.79 -7.02 17.47
C PRO A 442 -31.39 -8.44 17.02
N THR A 443 -32.32 -9.18 16.40
CA THR A 443 -32.14 -10.56 15.93
C THR A 443 -32.90 -10.80 14.64
N TYR A 444 -32.41 -11.71 13.81
CA TYR A 444 -32.99 -12.06 12.51
C TYR A 444 -33.13 -13.57 12.37
N GLY A 445 -34.19 -13.98 11.70
CA GLY A 445 -34.39 -15.36 11.25
C GLY A 445 -33.49 -15.71 10.06
N LYS A 446 -33.46 -16.99 9.67
CA LYS A 446 -32.74 -17.43 8.49
C LYS A 446 -33.31 -16.77 7.22
N ARG A 447 -32.43 -16.15 6.40
CA ARG A 447 -32.79 -15.46 5.15
C ARG A 447 -33.74 -14.27 5.34
N GLU A 448 -33.84 -13.74 6.54
CA GLU A 448 -34.60 -12.54 6.81
C GLU A 448 -33.85 -11.30 6.26
N LYS A 449 -34.61 -10.33 5.75
CA LYS A 449 -34.03 -9.06 5.29
C LYS A 449 -33.52 -8.26 6.49
N VAL A 450 -32.28 -7.80 6.39
CA VAL A 450 -31.62 -6.91 7.34
C VAL A 450 -31.63 -5.50 6.77
N SER A 451 -32.14 -4.53 7.52
CA SER A 451 -32.06 -3.11 7.17
C SER A 451 -31.10 -2.41 8.13
N LEU A 452 -30.07 -1.75 7.60
CA LEU A 452 -29.10 -1.00 8.38
C LEU A 452 -29.27 0.49 8.12
N GLN A 453 -29.37 1.28 9.20
CA GLN A 453 -29.27 2.72 9.15
C GLN A 453 -27.87 3.15 9.54
N ILE A 454 -27.16 3.83 8.61
CA ILE A 454 -25.82 4.34 8.83
C ILE A 454 -25.91 5.86 8.87
N SER A 455 -25.40 6.46 9.93
CA SER A 455 -25.32 7.91 10.07
C SER A 455 -23.91 8.33 10.48
N ALA A 456 -23.45 9.44 9.90
CA ALA A 456 -22.21 10.11 10.26
C ALA A 456 -22.51 11.55 10.63
N LYS A 457 -21.95 12.05 11.72
CA LYS A 457 -22.10 13.43 12.19
C LYS A 457 -20.75 14.00 12.56
N ASP A 458 -20.57 15.30 12.36
CA ASP A 458 -19.43 16.04 12.88
C ASP A 458 -19.58 16.31 14.40
N ASP A 459 -18.59 16.95 14.99
CA ASP A 459 -18.59 17.30 16.42
C ASP A 459 -19.75 18.22 16.85
N ASN A 460 -20.33 18.96 15.90
CA ASN A 460 -21.47 19.84 16.13
C ASN A 460 -22.81 19.09 15.98
N GLY A 461 -22.77 17.79 15.66
CA GLY A 461 -23.96 16.98 15.41
C GLY A 461 -24.54 17.17 14.00
N THR A 462 -23.87 17.87 13.08
CA THR A 462 -24.31 18.09 11.70
C THR A 462 -24.05 16.82 10.87
N PRO A 463 -25.04 16.36 10.07
CA PRO A 463 -24.84 15.22 9.20
C PRO A 463 -23.71 15.45 8.21
N VAL A 464 -22.87 14.45 8.01
CA VAL A 464 -21.74 14.46 7.07
C VAL A 464 -22.13 13.72 5.80
N GLU A 465 -22.03 14.40 4.67
CA GLU A 465 -22.19 13.79 3.34
C GLU A 465 -20.87 13.19 2.87
N GLY A 466 -20.94 12.04 2.20
CA GLY A 466 -19.73 11.39 1.71
C GLY A 466 -20.01 10.11 0.94
N SER A 467 -18.94 9.49 0.45
CA SER A 467 -18.95 8.21 -0.25
C SER A 467 -18.43 7.12 0.67
N PHE A 468 -19.24 6.10 0.93
CA PHE A 468 -18.98 5.09 1.94
C PHE A 468 -18.85 3.69 1.33
N SER A 469 -18.19 2.80 2.04
CA SER A 469 -18.19 1.36 1.77
C SER A 469 -18.46 0.59 3.06
N VAL A 470 -19.21 -0.48 2.95
CA VAL A 470 -19.60 -1.34 4.06
C VAL A 470 -19.13 -2.76 3.77
N SER A 471 -18.46 -3.36 4.75
CA SER A 471 -18.10 -4.77 4.76
C SER A 471 -18.98 -5.49 5.79
N ILE A 472 -19.61 -6.58 5.37
CA ILE A 472 -20.45 -7.42 6.25
C ILE A 472 -19.91 -8.84 6.18
N THR A 473 -19.52 -9.37 7.32
CA THR A 473 -18.92 -10.71 7.44
C THR A 473 -19.60 -11.54 8.51
N ASP A 474 -19.57 -12.86 8.37
CA ASP A 474 -19.99 -13.77 9.42
C ASP A 474 -18.90 -13.86 10.49
N ARG A 475 -19.19 -13.35 11.71
CA ARG A 475 -18.24 -13.30 12.81
C ARG A 475 -17.77 -14.68 13.30
N ARG A 476 -18.49 -15.75 12.99
CA ARG A 476 -18.07 -17.12 13.32
C ARG A 476 -16.87 -17.56 12.49
N SER A 477 -16.80 -17.09 11.25
CA SER A 477 -15.74 -17.47 10.29
C SER A 477 -14.69 -16.38 10.10
N ILE A 478 -15.04 -15.12 10.31
CA ILE A 478 -14.16 -13.98 10.11
C ILE A 478 -14.18 -13.10 11.35
N GLN A 479 -13.09 -13.11 12.10
CA GLN A 479 -12.91 -12.20 13.21
C GLN A 479 -12.24 -10.91 12.74
N PRO A 480 -12.79 -9.73 13.09
CA PRO A 480 -12.16 -8.47 12.76
C PRO A 480 -10.87 -8.30 13.55
N ASP A 481 -9.80 -7.95 12.87
CA ASP A 481 -8.55 -7.53 13.49
C ASP A 481 -8.56 -6.00 13.62
N SER A 482 -8.76 -5.51 14.84
CA SER A 482 -8.77 -4.08 15.13
C SER A 482 -7.39 -3.42 15.04
N LEU A 483 -6.32 -4.20 15.08
CA LEU A 483 -4.94 -3.73 14.97
C LEU A 483 -4.46 -3.64 13.52
N ALA A 484 -5.18 -4.27 12.58
CA ALA A 484 -4.87 -4.21 11.16
C ALA A 484 -4.92 -2.77 10.62
N ASP A 485 -4.24 -2.57 9.48
CA ASP A 485 -4.27 -1.29 8.76
C ASP A 485 -5.71 -0.97 8.29
N ASN A 486 -6.17 0.22 8.62
CA ASN A 486 -7.47 0.74 8.27
C ASN A 486 -7.33 2.12 7.60
N ILE A 487 -8.43 2.73 7.16
CA ILE A 487 -8.38 3.99 6.43
C ILE A 487 -7.71 5.13 7.23
N LEU A 488 -7.91 5.18 8.56
CA LEU A 488 -7.28 6.19 9.43
C LEU A 488 -5.78 5.93 9.55
N SER A 489 -5.38 4.72 9.94
CA SER A 489 -3.96 4.38 10.08
C SER A 489 -3.23 4.51 8.75
N ASN A 490 -3.89 4.15 7.63
CA ASN A 490 -3.29 4.29 6.32
C ASN A 490 -3.07 5.76 5.93
N LEU A 491 -4.13 6.56 5.90
CA LEU A 491 -4.05 7.94 5.42
C LEU A 491 -3.24 8.87 6.33
N LEU A 492 -3.24 8.61 7.66
CA LEU A 492 -2.55 9.47 8.63
C LEU A 492 -1.13 9.01 8.96
N LEU A 493 -0.79 7.72 8.74
CA LEU A 493 0.44 7.13 9.25
C LEU A 493 1.16 6.29 8.18
N THR A 494 0.67 5.09 7.83
CA THR A 494 1.44 4.09 7.07
C THR A 494 1.72 4.49 5.61
N SER A 495 0.87 5.31 4.99
CA SER A 495 1.11 5.85 3.64
C SER A 495 2.14 6.96 3.59
N ASP A 496 2.56 7.50 4.74
CA ASP A 496 3.57 8.56 4.84
C ASP A 496 4.91 8.05 5.40
N LEU A 497 5.01 6.78 5.82
CA LEU A 497 6.23 6.17 6.35
C LEU A 497 6.83 5.18 5.34
N LYS A 498 8.15 5.12 5.31
CA LYS A 498 8.90 4.03 4.66
C LYS A 498 9.06 2.86 5.61
N GLY A 499 9.01 1.67 5.04
CA GLY A 499 9.10 0.43 5.80
C GLY A 499 7.75 -0.08 6.30
N TYR A 500 7.80 -1.24 6.92
CA TYR A 500 6.62 -1.90 7.46
C TYR A 500 6.32 -1.42 8.88
N VAL A 501 5.09 -1.04 9.13
CA VAL A 501 4.56 -0.70 10.46
C VAL A 501 3.69 -1.86 10.91
N GLU A 502 4.05 -2.49 12.02
CA GLU A 502 3.25 -3.53 12.63
C GLU A 502 2.05 -2.93 13.35
N ASN A 503 0.94 -3.67 13.38
CA ASN A 503 -0.27 -3.32 14.13
C ASN A 503 -0.70 -1.85 14.00
N PRO A 504 -0.78 -1.27 12.78
CA PRO A 504 -0.94 0.18 12.61
C PRO A 504 -2.25 0.71 13.16
N GLY A 505 -3.29 -0.14 13.28
CA GLY A 505 -4.56 0.21 13.94
C GLY A 505 -4.37 0.61 15.40
N TYR A 506 -3.39 0.05 16.11
CA TYR A 506 -3.08 0.38 17.49
C TYR A 506 -2.89 1.89 17.71
N TYR A 507 -2.17 2.54 16.82
CA TYR A 507 -1.80 3.96 16.96
C TYR A 507 -2.96 4.95 16.76
N VAL A 508 -4.08 4.49 16.19
CA VAL A 508 -5.26 5.32 15.91
C VAL A 508 -6.50 4.94 16.73
N LEU A 509 -6.50 3.78 17.38
CA LEU A 509 -7.64 3.30 18.18
C LEU A 509 -7.84 4.08 19.48
N GLN A 510 -6.75 4.46 20.13
CA GLN A 510 -6.77 5.14 21.42
C GLN A 510 -5.80 6.32 21.39
N GLN A 511 -6.13 7.39 22.08
CA GLN A 511 -5.29 8.60 22.17
C GLN A 511 -4.84 8.84 23.61
N ASP A 512 -4.46 7.76 24.30
CA ASP A 512 -3.91 7.83 25.65
C ASP A 512 -2.41 8.19 25.66
N LEU A 513 -1.86 8.42 26.83
CA LEU A 513 -0.44 8.79 26.98
C LEU A 513 0.50 7.67 26.55
N ARG A 514 0.10 6.41 26.66
CA ARG A 514 0.91 5.27 26.24
C ARG A 514 0.99 5.22 24.73
N THR A 515 -0.12 5.36 24.04
CA THR A 515 -0.16 5.40 22.58
C THR A 515 0.62 6.59 22.03
N LEU A 516 0.53 7.79 22.66
CA LEU A 516 1.32 8.95 22.27
C LEU A 516 2.82 8.70 22.44
N ARG A 517 3.24 7.98 23.48
CA ARG A 517 4.64 7.61 23.69
C ARG A 517 5.12 6.60 22.64
N THR A 518 4.34 5.56 22.38
CA THR A 518 4.74 4.50 21.42
C THR A 518 4.74 4.99 19.99
N ILE A 519 3.83 5.89 19.62
CA ILE A 519 3.86 6.51 18.29
C ILE A 519 5.05 7.45 18.13
N ASP A 520 5.55 8.05 19.22
CA ASP A 520 6.76 8.86 19.19
C ASP A 520 8.00 8.00 18.92
N PHE A 521 8.08 6.76 19.46
CA PHE A 521 9.12 5.79 19.08
C PHE A 521 9.06 5.46 17.59
N LEU A 522 7.86 5.26 17.05
CA LEU A 522 7.67 5.04 15.62
C LEU A 522 8.18 6.24 14.80
N MET A 523 7.89 7.47 15.24
CA MET A 523 8.36 8.69 14.58
C MET A 523 9.89 8.84 14.62
N MET A 524 10.54 8.31 15.64
CA MET A 524 12.02 8.32 15.74
C MET A 524 12.67 7.21 14.92
N THR A 525 12.03 6.05 14.78
CA THR A 525 12.66 4.84 14.19
C THR A 525 12.32 4.65 12.71
N HIS A 526 11.20 5.22 12.22
CA HIS A 526 10.78 5.14 10.82
C HIS A 526 11.10 6.46 10.12
N GLY A 527 12.31 6.54 9.55
CA GLY A 527 12.73 7.71 8.79
C GLY A 527 11.89 7.91 7.54
N TRP A 528 11.37 9.12 7.35
CA TRP A 528 10.65 9.50 6.16
C TRP A 528 11.30 10.72 5.50
N ARG A 529 11.42 10.69 4.16
CA ARG A 529 11.91 11.82 3.39
C ARG A 529 11.21 11.87 2.03
N ARG A 530 9.94 12.27 2.04
CA ARG A 530 9.20 12.50 0.79
C ARG A 530 9.72 13.73 0.06
N HIS A 531 10.25 14.72 0.80
CA HIS A 531 10.76 15.96 0.28
C HIS A 531 12.18 16.20 0.76
N HIS A 532 13.15 16.05 -0.14
CA HIS A 532 14.56 16.37 0.15
C HIS A 532 14.81 17.86 -0.07
N ILE A 533 14.80 18.66 0.98
CA ILE A 533 14.96 20.12 0.90
C ILE A 533 16.32 20.52 0.32
N ARG A 534 17.37 19.74 0.51
CA ARG A 534 18.67 19.98 -0.15
C ARG A 534 18.55 20.10 -1.66
N ASN A 535 17.75 19.23 -2.28
CA ASN A 535 17.53 19.26 -3.72
C ASN A 535 16.68 20.45 -4.16
N VAL A 536 15.86 20.98 -3.26
CA VAL A 536 14.96 22.12 -3.50
C VAL A 536 15.74 23.41 -3.70
N LEU A 537 16.80 23.63 -2.93
CA LEU A 537 17.61 24.85 -3.02
C LEU A 537 18.55 24.83 -4.23
N THR A 538 18.92 23.64 -4.71
CA THR A 538 19.76 23.47 -5.90
C THR A 538 18.96 23.34 -7.18
N SER A 539 17.73 22.82 -7.11
CA SER A 539 16.84 22.65 -8.28
C SER A 539 15.38 22.63 -7.84
N PRO A 540 14.73 23.79 -7.73
CA PRO A 540 13.35 23.91 -7.21
C PRO A 540 12.27 23.38 -8.17
N SER A 541 12.63 22.52 -9.13
CA SER A 541 11.70 21.91 -10.07
C SER A 541 11.25 20.53 -9.59
N LEU A 542 9.95 20.28 -9.67
CA LEU A 542 9.41 18.93 -9.53
C LEU A 542 9.62 18.18 -10.83
N ASN A 543 10.38 17.09 -10.78
CA ASN A 543 10.61 16.25 -11.97
C ASN A 543 9.40 15.32 -12.17
N LEU A 544 8.34 15.84 -12.79
CA LEU A 544 7.10 15.11 -13.04
C LEU A 544 7.16 14.48 -14.42
N THR A 545 7.30 13.18 -14.48
CA THR A 545 7.35 12.40 -15.72
C THR A 545 6.01 11.77 -16.08
N ASN A 546 5.15 11.54 -15.08
CA ASN A 546 3.85 10.94 -15.25
C ASN A 546 2.75 12.00 -15.12
N TYR A 547 1.71 11.89 -15.92
CA TYR A 547 0.58 12.83 -15.93
C TYR A 547 -0.64 12.30 -15.16
N MET A 548 -1.52 13.20 -14.76
CA MET A 548 -2.82 12.84 -14.18
C MET A 548 -3.75 12.32 -15.29
N GLU A 549 -4.18 11.09 -15.19
CA GLU A 549 -5.08 10.49 -16.17
C GLU A 549 -6.52 10.98 -15.99
N LYS A 550 -6.87 12.06 -16.72
CA LYS A 550 -8.24 12.60 -16.75
C LYS A 550 -9.15 11.84 -17.74
N GLY A 551 -8.55 11.20 -18.74
CA GLY A 551 -9.19 10.39 -19.77
C GLY A 551 -8.30 9.22 -20.17
N GLN A 552 -8.85 8.26 -20.88
CA GLN A 552 -8.06 7.18 -21.44
C GLN A 552 -7.27 7.71 -22.64
N THR A 553 -6.01 7.34 -22.68
CA THR A 553 -5.06 7.81 -23.68
C THR A 553 -4.59 6.66 -24.56
N ILE A 554 -4.59 6.87 -25.87
CA ILE A 554 -3.91 6.00 -26.83
C ILE A 554 -2.76 6.82 -27.39
N SER A 555 -1.54 6.37 -27.18
CA SER A 555 -0.33 7.02 -27.68
C SER A 555 0.52 6.07 -28.51
N GLY A 556 1.42 6.62 -29.27
CA GLY A 556 2.30 5.84 -30.11
C GLY A 556 3.16 6.70 -31.02
N ARG A 557 3.84 6.04 -31.94
CA ARG A 557 4.74 6.67 -32.89
C ARG A 557 4.49 6.13 -34.29
N ILE A 558 4.62 7.01 -35.30
CA ILE A 558 4.58 6.61 -36.71
C ILE A 558 5.97 6.66 -37.28
N LYS A 559 6.37 5.57 -37.94
CA LYS A 559 7.59 5.44 -38.71
C LYS A 559 7.27 5.31 -40.19
N GLY A 560 8.03 5.98 -41.04
CA GLY A 560 7.92 5.81 -42.48
C GLY A 560 8.57 4.50 -42.93
N PHE A 561 8.32 4.14 -44.17
CA PHE A 561 8.82 2.90 -44.80
C PHE A 561 10.32 2.65 -44.61
N PHE A 562 11.14 3.69 -44.55
CA PHE A 562 12.58 3.61 -44.32
C PHE A 562 12.97 3.83 -42.85
N GLY A 563 12.03 3.69 -41.89
CA GLY A 563 12.28 3.80 -40.46
C GLY A 563 12.37 5.22 -39.88
N GLY A 564 12.32 6.26 -40.72
CA GLY A 564 12.34 7.66 -40.28
C GLY A 564 11.00 8.08 -39.61
N ASN A 565 11.07 9.00 -38.66
CA ASN A 565 9.87 9.52 -37.95
C ASN A 565 8.99 10.34 -38.90
N VAL A 566 7.70 10.07 -38.93
CA VAL A 566 6.70 10.78 -39.73
C VAL A 566 6.19 11.98 -38.96
N LYS A 567 6.60 13.18 -39.36
CA LYS A 567 6.17 14.47 -38.80
C LYS A 567 4.86 14.93 -39.42
N LYS A 568 3.94 15.46 -38.59
CA LYS A 568 2.63 15.96 -39.01
C LYS A 568 1.85 14.93 -39.83
N GLY A 569 2.04 13.64 -39.53
CA GLY A 569 1.27 12.54 -40.11
C GLY A 569 -0.14 12.52 -39.52
N ALA A 570 -1.15 12.25 -40.34
CA ALA A 570 -2.54 12.15 -39.89
C ALA A 570 -2.80 10.76 -39.33
N ILE A 571 -3.50 10.70 -38.19
CA ILE A 571 -3.91 9.47 -37.51
C ILE A 571 -5.41 9.49 -37.34
N CYS A 572 -6.03 8.36 -37.61
CA CYS A 572 -7.44 8.10 -37.34
C CYS A 572 -7.57 6.82 -36.51
N ILE A 573 -8.26 6.92 -35.38
CA ILE A 573 -8.54 5.82 -34.47
C ILE A 573 -10.05 5.58 -34.48
N LEU A 574 -10.44 4.36 -34.77
CA LEU A 574 -11.84 3.97 -34.95
C LEU A 574 -12.19 2.82 -34.00
N ALA A 575 -13.30 2.90 -33.30
CA ALA A 575 -13.94 1.78 -32.62
C ALA A 575 -15.41 1.70 -33.04
N PRO A 576 -15.72 1.04 -34.17
CA PRO A 576 -17.03 1.08 -34.78
C PRO A 576 -18.17 0.57 -33.87
N LYS A 577 -17.90 -0.47 -33.08
CA LYS A 577 -18.88 -1.03 -32.12
C LYS A 577 -19.31 -0.03 -31.04
N GLN A 578 -18.54 1.01 -30.82
CA GLN A 578 -18.78 2.01 -29.76
C GLN A 578 -18.96 3.41 -30.32
N ASN A 579 -19.07 3.55 -31.65
CA ASN A 579 -19.19 4.82 -32.38
C ASN A 579 -18.06 5.83 -32.00
N ILE A 580 -16.83 5.33 -31.78
CA ILE A 580 -15.71 6.19 -31.46
C ILE A 580 -14.91 6.45 -32.76
N VAL A 581 -14.73 7.75 -33.04
CA VAL A 581 -13.84 8.25 -34.08
C VAL A 581 -12.99 9.35 -33.48
N ALA A 582 -11.69 9.18 -33.50
CA ALA A 582 -10.75 10.18 -33.01
C ALA A 582 -9.63 10.41 -34.04
N THR A 583 -9.28 11.65 -34.26
CA THR A 583 -8.22 12.03 -35.22
C THR A 583 -7.20 12.93 -34.54
N THR A 584 -5.94 12.78 -34.90
CA THR A 584 -4.84 13.62 -34.45
C THR A 584 -3.73 13.68 -35.49
N THR A 585 -2.67 14.42 -35.21
CA THR A 585 -1.47 14.46 -36.02
C THR A 585 -0.23 14.22 -35.17
N THR A 586 0.80 13.63 -35.78
CA THR A 586 2.08 13.44 -35.07
C THR A 586 2.84 14.76 -34.92
N ASP A 587 3.63 14.83 -33.86
CA ASP A 587 4.55 15.93 -33.57
C ASP A 587 5.86 15.85 -34.42
N GLU A 588 6.86 16.65 -34.07
CA GLU A 588 8.17 16.69 -34.74
C GLU A 588 8.99 15.40 -34.52
N LYS A 589 8.66 14.60 -33.49
CA LYS A 589 9.29 13.29 -33.22
C LYS A 589 8.53 12.11 -33.84
N GLY A 590 7.40 12.39 -34.52
CA GLY A 590 6.53 11.37 -35.07
C GLY A 590 5.62 10.72 -34.02
N GLU A 591 5.50 11.31 -32.82
CA GLU A 591 4.69 10.83 -31.71
C GLU A 591 3.28 11.40 -31.79
N PHE A 592 2.29 10.63 -31.31
CA PHE A 592 0.91 11.05 -31.20
C PHE A 592 0.28 10.66 -29.88
N ILE A 593 -0.68 11.44 -29.46
CA ILE A 593 -1.52 11.19 -28.29
C ILE A 593 -2.96 11.49 -28.63
N VAL A 594 -3.87 10.56 -28.33
CA VAL A 594 -5.31 10.71 -28.48
C VAL A 594 -5.97 10.42 -27.16
N ASN A 595 -6.74 11.39 -26.66
CA ASN A 595 -7.58 11.22 -25.48
C ASN A 595 -9.00 10.85 -25.94
N THR A 596 -9.52 9.75 -25.43
CA THR A 596 -10.85 9.27 -25.75
C THR A 596 -11.46 8.56 -24.53
N SER A 597 -12.73 8.21 -24.60
CA SER A 597 -13.38 7.45 -23.53
C SER A 597 -13.97 6.19 -24.15
N PHE A 598 -13.55 5.04 -23.64
CA PHE A 598 -14.00 3.76 -24.14
C PHE A 598 -14.26 2.77 -23.01
N ARG A 599 -15.06 1.75 -23.30
CA ARG A 599 -15.36 0.66 -22.38
C ARG A 599 -14.25 -0.37 -22.40
N ASP A 600 -14.23 -1.21 -21.37
CA ASP A 600 -13.35 -2.36 -21.32
C ASP A 600 -13.51 -3.27 -22.56
N SER A 601 -12.45 -3.94 -22.96
CA SER A 601 -12.41 -4.84 -24.13
C SER A 601 -12.74 -4.17 -25.47
N THR A 602 -12.49 -2.85 -25.60
CA THR A 602 -12.67 -2.13 -26.87
C THR A 602 -11.54 -2.46 -27.85
N THR A 603 -11.92 -2.89 -29.06
CA THR A 603 -10.97 -3.06 -30.16
C THR A 603 -10.91 -1.79 -31.01
N PHE A 604 -9.71 -1.29 -31.21
CA PHE A 604 -9.44 -0.13 -32.05
C PHE A 604 -8.80 -0.51 -33.37
N LEU A 605 -9.27 0.12 -34.46
CA LEU A 605 -8.59 0.17 -35.74
C LEU A 605 -7.81 1.49 -35.80
N VAL A 606 -6.50 1.42 -35.89
CA VAL A 606 -5.64 2.60 -36.01
C VAL A 606 -5.12 2.70 -37.43
N GLN A 607 -5.36 3.83 -38.08
CA GLN A 607 -4.88 4.13 -39.42
C GLN A 607 -4.01 5.39 -39.38
N ALA A 608 -2.95 5.38 -40.13
CA ALA A 608 -2.06 6.54 -40.24
C ALA A 608 -1.65 6.81 -41.70
N ARG A 609 -1.38 8.09 -41.98
CA ARG A 609 -0.87 8.55 -43.28
C ARG A 609 0.20 9.63 -43.07
N THR A 610 1.15 9.70 -43.96
CA THR A 610 2.09 10.84 -43.98
C THR A 610 1.36 12.14 -44.29
N LYS A 611 1.99 13.30 -44.04
CA LYS A 611 1.46 14.62 -44.39
C LYS A 611 1.01 14.72 -45.87
N ARG A 612 1.65 13.94 -46.77
CA ARG A 612 1.34 13.87 -48.20
C ARG A 612 0.28 12.82 -48.56
N GLY A 613 -0.34 12.18 -47.57
CA GLY A 613 -1.42 11.19 -47.76
C GLY A 613 -0.95 9.74 -48.00
N PHE A 614 0.35 9.46 -48.00
CA PHE A 614 0.87 8.12 -48.23
C PHE A 614 0.60 7.22 -47.01
N ALA A 615 0.05 6.01 -47.24
CA ALA A 615 -0.38 5.10 -46.22
C ALA A 615 0.66 4.01 -45.82
N GLY A 616 1.77 3.93 -46.52
CA GLY A 616 2.86 2.97 -46.24
C GLY A 616 3.72 3.43 -45.05
N VAL A 617 3.13 3.34 -43.86
CA VAL A 617 3.76 3.72 -42.57
C VAL A 617 3.56 2.62 -41.53
N ASP A 618 4.55 2.47 -40.66
CA ASP A 618 4.47 1.58 -39.50
C ASP A 618 3.93 2.35 -38.30
N ILE A 619 2.94 1.78 -37.62
CA ILE A 619 2.33 2.33 -36.41
C ILE A 619 2.80 1.51 -35.22
N VAL A 620 3.49 2.16 -34.31
CA VAL A 620 3.93 1.56 -33.04
C VAL A 620 3.10 2.18 -31.93
N ILE A 621 2.22 1.39 -31.34
CA ILE A 621 1.43 1.82 -30.16
C ILE A 621 2.26 1.62 -28.91
N ASP A 622 2.24 2.62 -28.02
CA ASP A 622 2.94 2.53 -26.74
C ASP A 622 2.26 1.51 -25.84
N ALA A 623 3.01 0.54 -25.36
CA ALA A 623 2.55 -0.36 -24.33
C ALA A 623 2.60 0.34 -22.96
N PRO A 624 1.56 0.20 -22.12
CA PRO A 624 1.59 0.71 -20.77
C PRO A 624 2.78 0.12 -20.00
N GLN A 625 3.57 1.00 -19.38
CA GLN A 625 4.65 0.57 -18.48
C GLN A 625 4.14 0.58 -17.05
N TYR A 626 4.48 -0.48 -16.31
CA TYR A 626 4.07 -0.64 -14.92
C TYR A 626 5.31 -0.83 -14.04
N PRO A 627 5.30 -0.29 -12.80
CA PRO A 627 6.41 -0.46 -11.88
C PRO A 627 6.56 -1.93 -11.46
N VAL A 628 7.79 -2.33 -11.19
CA VAL A 628 8.08 -3.67 -10.65
C VAL A 628 7.29 -3.89 -9.37
N ALA A 629 6.73 -5.08 -9.23
CA ALA A 629 6.01 -5.45 -8.03
C ALA A 629 7.01 -5.73 -6.90
N SER A 630 6.67 -5.28 -5.69
CA SER A 630 7.41 -5.54 -4.47
C SER A 630 6.44 -5.40 -3.28
N PRO A 631 6.43 -6.34 -2.32
CA PRO A 631 5.60 -6.23 -1.14
C PRO A 631 6.15 -5.14 -0.20
N LYS A 632 5.25 -4.38 0.43
CA LYS A 632 5.63 -3.40 1.45
C LYS A 632 5.84 -4.05 2.82
N SER A 633 5.13 -5.14 3.08
CA SER A 633 5.13 -5.86 4.36
C SER A 633 5.73 -7.24 4.20
N PRO A 634 6.49 -7.74 5.19
CA PRO A 634 6.90 -9.14 5.22
C PRO A 634 5.66 -10.05 5.29
N PHE A 635 5.82 -11.30 4.87
CA PHE A 635 4.78 -12.30 5.01
C PHE A 635 5.03 -13.14 6.26
N HIS A 636 4.00 -13.39 7.04
CA HIS A 636 4.09 -14.32 8.15
C HIS A 636 4.29 -15.75 7.64
N ASP A 637 5.40 -16.36 8.01
CA ASP A 637 5.72 -17.77 7.72
C ASP A 637 4.97 -18.70 8.70
N GLY A 638 3.69 -18.43 8.95
CA GLY A 638 2.84 -19.23 9.83
C GLY A 638 1.80 -20.02 9.07
N THR A 639 1.48 -21.20 9.60
CA THR A 639 0.32 -21.99 9.19
C THR A 639 -0.94 -21.14 9.07
N SER A 640 -1.81 -21.51 8.14
CA SER A 640 -3.15 -20.90 8.05
C SER A 640 -3.75 -20.77 9.44
N THR A 641 -4.28 -19.62 9.77
CA THR A 641 -4.99 -19.44 11.04
C THR A 641 -6.15 -20.42 11.08
N SER A 642 -6.43 -21.04 12.22
CA SER A 642 -7.55 -21.99 12.39
C SER A 642 -8.88 -21.44 11.84
N PHE A 643 -9.07 -20.13 11.92
CA PHE A 643 -10.22 -19.41 11.35
C PHE A 643 -10.31 -19.49 9.82
N MET A 644 -9.19 -19.48 9.11
CA MET A 644 -9.21 -19.64 7.65
C MET A 644 -9.55 -21.07 7.26
N GLU A 645 -9.10 -22.06 8.02
CA GLU A 645 -9.47 -23.47 7.81
C GLU A 645 -10.96 -23.67 8.04
N ASP A 646 -11.50 -23.16 9.15
CA ASP A 646 -12.94 -23.17 9.45
C ASP A 646 -13.76 -22.46 8.37
N TYR A 647 -13.27 -21.33 7.88
CA TYR A 647 -13.91 -20.59 6.79
C TYR A 647 -13.95 -21.42 5.50
N LEU A 648 -12.86 -22.04 5.11
CA LEU A 648 -12.76 -22.86 3.91
C LEU A 648 -13.64 -24.11 4.02
N LEU A 649 -13.71 -24.75 5.19
CA LEU A 649 -14.59 -25.88 5.46
C LEU A 649 -16.06 -25.46 5.33
N ASN A 650 -16.46 -24.36 5.95
CA ASN A 650 -17.82 -23.81 5.86
C ASN A 650 -18.18 -23.39 4.43
N THR A 651 -17.22 -22.88 3.67
CA THR A 651 -17.42 -22.48 2.27
C THR A 651 -17.61 -23.73 1.38
N ARG A 652 -16.93 -24.82 1.66
CA ARG A 652 -17.08 -26.10 0.97
C ARG A 652 -18.49 -26.67 1.12
N ASP A 653 -19.10 -26.56 2.27
CA ASP A 653 -20.47 -27.02 2.51
C ASP A 653 -21.51 -26.22 1.72
N GLN A 654 -21.16 -25.03 1.25
CA GLN A 654 -22.05 -24.16 0.49
C GLN A 654 -21.99 -24.39 -1.02
N TYR A 655 -20.87 -24.85 -1.55
CA TYR A 655 -20.72 -25.15 -2.98
C TYR A 655 -19.65 -26.21 -3.24
N TYR A 656 -19.76 -26.90 -4.37
CA TYR A 656 -18.74 -27.78 -4.93
C TYR A 656 -18.47 -27.45 -6.40
N MET A 657 -17.39 -27.98 -6.96
CA MET A 657 -17.04 -27.77 -8.36
C MET A 657 -17.41 -29.00 -9.18
N GLU A 658 -18.14 -28.82 -10.24
CA GLU A 658 -18.49 -29.87 -11.19
C GLU A 658 -18.22 -29.37 -12.61
N GLY A 659 -17.37 -30.09 -13.36
CA GLY A 659 -17.00 -29.70 -14.72
C GLY A 659 -16.42 -28.31 -14.87
N GLY A 660 -15.75 -27.78 -13.84
CA GLY A 660 -15.20 -26.40 -13.82
C GLY A 660 -16.22 -25.31 -13.47
N MET A 661 -17.46 -25.66 -13.18
CA MET A 661 -18.50 -24.76 -12.74
C MET A 661 -18.77 -24.88 -11.24
N ARG A 662 -19.06 -23.72 -10.60
CA ARG A 662 -19.43 -23.69 -9.18
C ARG A 662 -20.90 -24.09 -9.04
N VAL A 663 -21.16 -25.22 -8.39
CA VAL A 663 -22.49 -25.70 -8.03
C VAL A 663 -22.75 -25.37 -6.57
N TYR A 664 -23.73 -24.53 -6.30
CA TYR A 664 -24.13 -24.21 -4.92
C TYR A 664 -25.01 -25.31 -4.36
N ASN A 665 -24.62 -25.80 -3.18
CA ASN A 665 -25.39 -26.77 -2.44
C ASN A 665 -26.57 -26.06 -1.76
N LEU A 666 -27.66 -25.88 -2.51
CA LEU A 666 -28.89 -25.34 -1.95
C LEU A 666 -29.51 -26.40 -1.06
N LYS A 667 -29.28 -26.34 0.24
CA LYS A 667 -30.08 -27.12 1.20
C LYS A 667 -31.55 -26.85 0.90
N GLU A 668 -32.31 -27.94 0.83
CA GLU A 668 -33.73 -28.03 0.46
C GLU A 668 -34.54 -26.76 0.69
N VAL A 669 -35.01 -26.14 -0.41
CA VAL A 669 -35.91 -25.00 -0.33
C VAL A 669 -37.32 -25.54 -0.22
N VAL A 670 -37.85 -25.64 0.98
CA VAL A 670 -39.30 -25.88 1.16
C VAL A 670 -40.00 -24.60 0.74
N VAL A 671 -40.45 -24.59 -0.52
CA VAL A 671 -41.32 -23.53 -0.99
C VAL A 671 -42.72 -23.78 -0.45
N THR A 672 -43.02 -23.18 0.69
CA THR A 672 -44.41 -23.04 1.12
C THR A 672 -45.07 -21.93 0.31
N GLY A 673 -45.40 -22.25 -0.94
CA GLY A 673 -46.23 -21.39 -1.73
C GLY A 673 -47.68 -21.49 -1.27
N SER A 674 -48.21 -20.48 -0.63
CA SER A 674 -49.66 -20.33 -0.57
C SER A 674 -50.14 -20.11 -2.01
N ARG A 675 -50.84 -21.11 -2.56
CA ARG A 675 -51.49 -21.00 -3.84
C ARG A 675 -52.53 -19.88 -3.73
N LYS A 676 -52.24 -18.67 -4.18
CA LYS A 676 -53.25 -17.67 -4.39
C LYS A 676 -54.23 -18.26 -5.41
N LYS A 677 -55.48 -18.49 -4.99
CA LYS A 677 -56.55 -18.80 -5.92
C LYS A 677 -56.59 -17.70 -6.98
N ALA A 678 -56.34 -18.05 -8.23
CA ALA A 678 -56.55 -17.15 -9.31
C ALA A 678 -58.00 -16.66 -9.27
N SER A 679 -58.21 -15.33 -9.28
CA SER A 679 -59.52 -14.74 -9.41
C SER A 679 -60.13 -15.19 -10.74
N SER A 680 -61.29 -15.81 -10.67
CA SER A 680 -61.99 -16.41 -11.79
C SER A 680 -62.74 -15.35 -12.63
N GLU A 681 -62.00 -14.52 -13.32
CA GLU A 681 -62.62 -13.56 -14.33
C GLU A 681 -62.09 -13.77 -15.75
N SER A 682 -61.52 -14.91 -16.05
CA SER A 682 -61.20 -15.25 -17.45
C SER A 682 -62.35 -16.01 -18.08
N ILE A 683 -62.94 -15.49 -19.12
CA ILE A 683 -64.03 -16.08 -19.93
C ILE A 683 -63.55 -17.31 -20.71
N TYR A 684 -62.25 -17.62 -20.71
CA TYR A 684 -61.62 -18.73 -21.41
C TYR A 684 -61.09 -19.78 -20.42
N THR A 685 -62.00 -20.56 -19.85
CA THR A 685 -61.66 -21.76 -19.07
C THR A 685 -61.91 -23.00 -19.93
N GLY A 686 -60.88 -23.57 -20.49
CA GLY A 686 -61.02 -24.82 -21.24
C GLY A 686 -59.81 -25.25 -22.06
N GLY A 687 -58.60 -25.06 -21.58
CA GLY A 687 -57.41 -25.60 -22.25
C GLY A 687 -56.27 -25.85 -21.25
N ILE A 688 -55.43 -26.85 -21.50
CA ILE A 688 -54.18 -27.07 -20.74
C ILE A 688 -53.23 -25.96 -21.12
N ASN A 689 -53.23 -24.85 -20.36
CA ASN A 689 -52.29 -23.74 -20.58
C ASN A 689 -50.94 -24.12 -20.00
N THR A 690 -49.92 -24.18 -20.83
CA THR A 690 -48.56 -24.47 -20.43
C THR A 690 -47.85 -23.21 -19.87
N TYR A 691 -48.24 -22.02 -20.36
CA TYR A 691 -47.71 -20.72 -19.92
C TYR A 691 -48.78 -19.63 -19.88
N THR A 692 -48.73 -18.81 -18.85
CA THR A 692 -49.61 -17.61 -18.73
C THR A 692 -48.74 -16.39 -18.41
N ILE A 693 -48.89 -15.32 -19.16
CA ILE A 693 -48.23 -14.03 -18.90
C ILE A 693 -49.26 -13.10 -18.29
N GLU A 694 -49.07 -12.61 -17.08
CA GLU A 694 -49.95 -11.61 -16.45
C GLU A 694 -49.72 -10.23 -17.05
N GLY A 695 -50.79 -9.43 -17.23
CA GLY A 695 -50.78 -8.17 -17.95
C GLY A 695 -49.78 -7.12 -17.41
N ASP A 696 -49.55 -7.13 -16.11
CA ASP A 696 -48.55 -6.27 -15.42
C ASP A 696 -47.10 -6.65 -15.72
N ARG A 697 -46.83 -7.84 -16.23
CA ARG A 697 -45.50 -8.27 -16.70
C ARG A 697 -45.23 -7.97 -18.17
N LEU A 698 -46.26 -7.64 -18.99
CA LEU A 698 -46.09 -7.33 -20.39
C LEU A 698 -45.23 -6.08 -20.63
N GLU A 699 -45.34 -5.06 -19.77
CA GLU A 699 -44.50 -3.85 -19.84
C GLU A 699 -43.03 -4.16 -19.59
N GLY A 700 -42.71 -5.08 -18.66
CA GLY A 700 -41.33 -5.52 -18.38
C GLY A 700 -40.69 -6.35 -19.49
N PHE A 701 -41.50 -6.97 -20.38
CA PHE A 701 -41.01 -7.71 -21.54
C PHE A 701 -40.61 -6.82 -22.72
N GLY A 702 -40.98 -5.52 -22.72
CA GLY A 702 -40.76 -4.62 -23.86
C GLY A 702 -41.42 -5.12 -25.14
N ALA A 703 -42.51 -5.88 -25.03
CA ALA A 703 -43.28 -6.38 -26.15
C ALA A 703 -44.31 -5.33 -26.59
N GLN A 704 -44.30 -4.95 -27.87
CA GLN A 704 -45.23 -3.98 -28.41
C GLN A 704 -46.53 -4.61 -28.89
N THR A 705 -46.53 -5.92 -29.09
CA THR A 705 -47.70 -6.70 -29.51
C THR A 705 -47.79 -8.02 -28.72
N ALA A 706 -48.98 -8.61 -28.68
CA ALA A 706 -49.20 -9.91 -28.09
C ALA A 706 -48.29 -11.01 -28.74
N PHE A 707 -48.03 -10.85 -30.03
CA PHE A 707 -47.14 -11.73 -30.79
C PHE A 707 -45.69 -11.63 -30.36
N ASP A 708 -45.19 -10.43 -30.07
CA ASP A 708 -43.87 -10.22 -29.52
C ASP A 708 -43.71 -10.86 -28.14
N ALA A 709 -44.74 -10.83 -27.33
CA ALA A 709 -44.73 -11.44 -26.01
C ALA A 709 -44.65 -12.97 -26.09
N VAL A 710 -45.39 -13.57 -27.01
CA VAL A 710 -45.45 -15.04 -27.23
C VAL A 710 -44.14 -15.58 -27.83
N SER A 711 -43.50 -14.81 -28.74
CA SER A 711 -42.25 -15.19 -29.38
C SER A 711 -41.06 -15.27 -28.41
N ARG A 712 -41.18 -14.70 -27.21
CA ARG A 712 -40.15 -14.72 -26.16
C ARG A 712 -40.33 -15.82 -25.13
N LEU A 713 -41.36 -16.65 -25.28
CA LEU A 713 -41.56 -17.79 -24.39
C LEU A 713 -40.59 -18.92 -24.70
N PRO A 714 -40.04 -19.61 -23.69
CA PRO A 714 -39.14 -20.73 -23.89
C PRO A 714 -39.84 -21.86 -24.68
N GLY A 715 -39.24 -22.32 -25.77
CA GLY A 715 -39.76 -23.37 -26.62
C GLY A 715 -40.71 -22.93 -27.72
N VAL A 716 -40.93 -21.65 -27.89
CA VAL A 716 -41.70 -21.07 -29.00
C VAL A 716 -40.74 -20.57 -30.08
N SER A 717 -40.88 -21.05 -31.31
CA SER A 717 -40.20 -20.51 -32.49
C SER A 717 -41.22 -19.96 -33.47
N VAL A 718 -41.01 -18.73 -33.92
CA VAL A 718 -41.87 -18.05 -34.87
C VAL A 718 -41.26 -18.17 -36.25
N THR A 719 -41.96 -18.80 -37.17
CA THR A 719 -41.57 -18.93 -38.57
C THR A 719 -42.47 -18.03 -39.45
N ASN A 720 -41.83 -17.19 -40.29
CA ASN A 720 -42.48 -16.36 -41.32
C ASN A 720 -43.59 -15.39 -40.86
N GLY A 721 -43.42 -14.80 -39.69
CA GLY A 721 -44.18 -13.59 -39.33
C GLY A 721 -45.62 -13.75 -38.84
N ASN A 722 -46.28 -14.89 -38.98
CA ASN A 722 -47.68 -15.07 -38.60
C ASN A 722 -48.07 -16.47 -38.07
N GLU A 723 -47.18 -17.42 -37.93
CA GLU A 723 -47.44 -18.75 -37.35
C GLU A 723 -46.58 -19.00 -36.11
N ILE A 724 -47.25 -19.44 -35.02
CA ILE A 724 -46.64 -19.75 -33.73
C ILE A 724 -46.34 -21.25 -33.63
#